data_4eacc2e884b71e8fba3aa29a0be82461
#
_entry.id   4eacc2e884b71e8fba3aa29a0be82461
#
_cell.length_a   1.000
_cell.length_b   1.000
_cell.length_c   1.000
_cell.angle_alpha   90.00
_cell.angle_beta   90.00
_cell.angle_gamma   90.00
#
_symmetry.space_group_name_H-M   'P 1'
#
loop_
_entity.id
_entity.type
_entity.pdbx_description
1 polymer ?
#
loop_
_entity_poly.entity_id
_entity_poly.type
_entity_poly.pdbx_seq_one_letter_code
_entity_poly.pdbx_strand_id
1 'polypeptide(L)'
;MWVNIAWRLFWRELRRGELWVIGFALFLAVGSVVSLSGITQSVNSALKQRSAHFSAADRVLRSSQPFDLEVITQAVAQNLKVSRQMQFDSMLFADDKMQLATIKAVDDSYPLRGALQLNRSSVTGVGDAISTQPGEVYFEARLFDLLNLQVGDKVELGMSRLTVAGVITQEPDAPLSVFGGAPRVLMHLDDVAATEIVQPGSRIAYRYLFAGTEQQLSQFEELMQPQLNAHQRWQKLDNQSAIGGALQRAERFLLLSGLLGIVLAACAAAVAASRYSQRHTQSVAVIKALGATTRQIRLIYGGHLLLVVAFSLVCGIIAGQLAIEAAQFGIQYYLGDFRSAFSWRPIWLGSLTCVICAILFAARPMWRLAGTAAIEVLKNTTLKLELDKLQLLTGALAIWALMWLFSGEFLLSVGLFLLCALFAALLMSVAALLVKLAKPVAAGQSSARRLALANLRRRLWANSFQLITFSLAIFLTLLLYFLRAELIGQWQQQIPEGAPNQFLVNIAEPQRAVLNQFAAEHDLVTGQYYPVVRGRLVSVNDEQLQQEATKEQRSEQRVGIGRELNLTWLAQLPDNNQVVSGTWFDAKSSAQVSVESEIAQRLDIKLGDTLAFSIGGQQLSATVSSIRKVDWNSLQPNFYMILSPDVLADFPATYITAFYLQPEQNLLLNQLARLMPTVTVISVDNIIQQVNSIISQVTIALSFILLIICCAAALVLVAQVQATLEQREQELAILRTLGARHAFLRNALLLEFSLLGGLAGLFATVLAESMLFIVQQRAFDLPFTLHYTLWWLGPVLGIVLVTTLGWLQLKRLMRIPGAVLIRRVLQS
;
A
#
# COMPACT_ATOMS: atom_id res chain seq x y z
N MET A 1 -51.68 12.89 0.98
CA MET A 1 -51.55 14.11 1.76
C MET A 1 -50.18 14.23 2.46
N TRP A 2 -49.79 13.27 3.29
CA TRP A 2 -48.57 13.33 4.10
C TRP A 2 -47.28 13.36 3.28
N VAL A 3 -47.19 12.62 2.15
CA VAL A 3 -46.06 12.62 1.23
C VAL A 3 -45.84 14.00 0.61
N ASN A 4 -46.93 14.72 0.26
CA ASN A 4 -46.81 16.08 -0.30
C ASN A 4 -46.32 17.08 0.76
N ILE A 5 -46.65 16.84 2.06
CA ILE A 5 -46.11 17.67 3.15
C ILE A 5 -44.65 17.38 3.36
N ALA A 6 -44.21 16.13 3.33
CA ALA A 6 -42.79 15.75 3.42
C ALA A 6 -41.97 16.32 2.26
N TRP A 7 -42.50 16.29 1.03
CA TRP A 7 -41.89 16.86 -0.17
C TRP A 7 -41.74 18.39 -0.09
N ARG A 8 -42.83 19.09 0.33
CA ARG A 8 -42.78 20.55 0.54
C ARG A 8 -41.80 20.95 1.64
N LEU A 9 -41.74 20.17 2.73
CA LEU A 9 -40.80 20.38 3.82
C LEU A 9 -39.37 20.21 3.31
N PHE A 10 -39.09 19.17 2.55
CA PHE A 10 -37.77 18.90 1.94
C PHE A 10 -37.30 20.09 1.09
N TRP A 11 -38.10 20.58 0.15
CA TRP A 11 -37.71 21.69 -0.72
C TRP A 11 -37.56 23.01 0.05
N ARG A 12 -38.38 23.25 1.05
CA ARG A 12 -38.27 24.44 1.90
C ARG A 12 -36.99 24.42 2.73
N GLU A 13 -36.66 23.30 3.33
CA GLU A 13 -35.46 23.14 4.17
C GLU A 13 -34.20 23.13 3.31
N LEU A 14 -34.26 22.54 2.11
CA LEU A 14 -33.15 22.58 1.15
C LEU A 14 -32.81 24.04 0.76
N ARG A 15 -33.83 24.86 0.47
CA ARG A 15 -33.64 26.28 0.12
C ARG A 15 -33.18 27.12 1.33
N ARG A 16 -33.59 26.79 2.52
CA ARG A 16 -33.16 27.48 3.75
C ARG A 16 -31.80 27.02 4.27
N GLY A 17 -31.21 25.97 3.69
CA GLY A 17 -29.92 25.43 4.11
C GLY A 17 -30.00 24.61 5.38
N GLU A 18 -31.18 24.20 5.83
CA GLU A 18 -31.37 23.44 7.09
C GLU A 18 -30.99 21.97 6.93
N LEU A 19 -31.17 21.40 5.72
CA LEU A 19 -30.80 20.04 5.36
C LEU A 19 -29.31 19.84 5.11
N TRP A 20 -28.56 20.93 4.94
CA TRP A 20 -27.16 20.84 4.54
C TRP A 20 -26.33 20.01 5.50
N VAL A 21 -26.60 20.01 6.79
CA VAL A 21 -25.79 19.31 7.78
C VAL A 21 -25.95 17.80 7.65
N ILE A 22 -27.20 17.29 7.65
CA ILE A 22 -27.43 15.84 7.57
C ILE A 22 -27.26 15.30 6.15
N GLY A 23 -27.78 16.06 5.15
CA GLY A 23 -27.64 15.69 3.75
C GLY A 23 -26.19 15.68 3.31
N PHE A 24 -25.41 16.66 3.75
CA PHE A 24 -23.99 16.75 3.44
C PHE A 24 -23.15 15.70 4.17
N ALA A 25 -23.50 15.34 5.42
CA ALA A 25 -22.83 14.27 6.13
C ALA A 25 -23.07 12.89 5.48
N LEU A 26 -24.31 12.60 5.03
CA LEU A 26 -24.62 11.38 4.29
C LEU A 26 -24.00 11.38 2.89
N PHE A 27 -24.04 12.53 2.19
CA PHE A 27 -23.36 12.72 0.92
C PHE A 27 -21.86 12.40 1.02
N LEU A 28 -21.21 12.93 2.06
CA LEU A 28 -19.79 12.65 2.31
C LEU A 28 -19.54 11.21 2.66
N ALA A 29 -20.38 10.60 3.50
CA ALA A 29 -20.25 9.19 3.86
C ALA A 29 -20.30 8.32 2.60
N VAL A 30 -21.28 8.57 1.72
CA VAL A 30 -21.39 7.83 0.45
C VAL A 30 -20.25 8.16 -0.49
N GLY A 31 -19.99 9.44 -0.73
CA GLY A 31 -18.97 9.92 -1.66
C GLY A 31 -17.56 9.44 -1.28
N SER A 32 -17.19 9.50 0.01
CA SER A 32 -15.91 9.00 0.49
C SER A 32 -15.78 7.49 0.36
N VAL A 33 -16.83 6.71 0.68
CA VAL A 33 -16.80 5.24 0.55
C VAL A 33 -16.74 4.81 -0.91
N VAL A 34 -17.55 5.43 -1.79
CA VAL A 34 -17.52 5.14 -3.24
C VAL A 34 -16.17 5.50 -3.84
N SER A 35 -15.67 6.71 -3.60
CA SER A 35 -14.38 7.15 -4.15
C SER A 35 -13.23 6.29 -3.63
N LEU A 36 -13.17 6.04 -2.33
CA LEU A 36 -12.10 5.29 -1.71
C LEU A 36 -12.10 3.82 -2.16
N SER A 37 -13.27 3.17 -2.15
CA SER A 37 -13.40 1.80 -2.66
C SER A 37 -13.06 1.69 -4.14
N GLY A 38 -13.51 2.67 -4.95
CA GLY A 38 -13.24 2.69 -6.39
C GLY A 38 -11.78 2.95 -6.71
N ILE A 39 -11.14 3.91 -6.03
CA ILE A 39 -9.71 4.19 -6.21
C ILE A 39 -8.87 3.00 -5.77
N THR A 40 -9.18 2.39 -4.62
CA THR A 40 -8.51 1.17 -4.15
C THR A 40 -8.63 0.04 -5.18
N GLN A 41 -9.82 -0.16 -5.73
CA GLN A 41 -10.04 -1.18 -6.76
C GLN A 41 -9.29 -0.84 -8.06
N SER A 42 -9.30 0.42 -8.50
CA SER A 42 -8.57 0.86 -9.70
C SER A 42 -7.07 0.65 -9.54
N VAL A 43 -6.51 1.02 -8.38
CA VAL A 43 -5.08 0.81 -8.07
C VAL A 43 -4.76 -0.68 -8.05
N ASN A 44 -5.54 -1.51 -7.34
CA ASN A 44 -5.31 -2.96 -7.30
C ASN A 44 -5.42 -3.60 -8.68
N SER A 45 -6.35 -3.14 -9.51
CA SER A 45 -6.48 -3.62 -10.90
C SER A 45 -5.27 -3.21 -11.75
N ALA A 46 -4.79 -1.96 -11.60
CA ALA A 46 -3.59 -1.47 -12.29
C ALA A 46 -2.35 -2.27 -11.89
N LEU A 47 -2.19 -2.52 -10.59
CA LEU A 47 -1.09 -3.29 -10.05
C LEU A 47 -1.11 -4.75 -10.51
N LYS A 48 -2.29 -5.39 -10.49
CA LYS A 48 -2.47 -6.76 -11.03
C LYS A 48 -2.17 -6.82 -12.52
N GLN A 49 -2.67 -5.86 -13.31
CA GLN A 49 -2.43 -5.80 -14.75
C GLN A 49 -0.94 -5.62 -15.06
N ARG A 50 -0.24 -4.75 -14.33
CA ARG A 50 1.22 -4.62 -14.46
C ARG A 50 1.96 -5.87 -14.06
N SER A 51 1.58 -6.48 -12.96
CA SER A 51 2.15 -7.77 -12.55
C SER A 51 1.98 -8.84 -13.64
N ALA A 52 0.80 -8.89 -14.27
CA ALA A 52 0.55 -9.79 -15.39
C ALA A 52 1.41 -9.45 -16.62
N HIS A 53 1.67 -8.18 -16.89
CA HIS A 53 2.61 -7.76 -17.93
C HIS A 53 4.02 -8.26 -17.69
N PHE A 54 4.47 -8.33 -16.42
CA PHE A 54 5.80 -8.85 -16.04
C PHE A 54 5.88 -10.37 -16.02
N SER A 55 4.77 -11.04 -15.98
CA SER A 55 4.71 -12.51 -16.03
C SER A 55 4.37 -13.03 -17.41
N ALA A 56 4.19 -12.15 -18.39
CA ALA A 56 3.66 -12.43 -19.73
C ALA A 56 2.27 -13.09 -19.71
N ALA A 57 1.63 -13.23 -18.56
CA ALA A 57 0.36 -13.91 -18.33
C ALA A 57 -0.29 -13.49 -17.00
N ASP A 58 -1.58 -13.76 -16.84
CA ASP A 58 -2.30 -13.51 -15.59
C ASP A 58 -2.00 -14.59 -14.51
N ARG A 59 -1.75 -15.85 -14.95
CA ARG A 59 -1.31 -16.97 -14.10
C ARG A 59 -0.27 -17.79 -14.84
N VAL A 60 0.69 -18.33 -14.12
CA VAL A 60 1.75 -19.20 -14.66
C VAL A 60 1.82 -20.49 -13.85
N LEU A 61 1.69 -21.63 -14.52
CA LEU A 61 1.94 -22.94 -13.93
C LEU A 61 3.31 -23.43 -14.42
N ARG A 62 4.23 -23.68 -13.49
CA ARG A 62 5.55 -24.28 -13.77
C ARG A 62 5.50 -25.78 -13.66
N SER A 63 6.19 -26.46 -14.56
CA SER A 63 6.41 -27.91 -14.53
C SER A 63 7.87 -28.23 -14.82
N SER A 64 8.40 -29.29 -14.20
CA SER A 64 9.68 -29.89 -14.57
C SER A 64 9.53 -31.09 -15.53
N GLN A 65 8.31 -31.41 -15.92
CA GLN A 65 7.97 -32.45 -16.88
C GLN A 65 7.38 -31.83 -18.16
N PRO A 66 7.42 -32.57 -19.29
CA PRO A 66 6.84 -32.13 -20.55
C PRO A 66 5.39 -31.67 -20.42
N PHE A 67 4.95 -30.87 -21.39
CA PHE A 67 3.60 -30.35 -21.43
C PHE A 67 2.54 -31.47 -21.41
N ASP A 68 1.59 -31.34 -20.49
CA ASP A 68 0.42 -32.18 -20.38
C ASP A 68 -0.73 -31.55 -21.19
N LEU A 69 -1.21 -32.28 -22.20
CA LEU A 69 -2.29 -31.85 -23.06
C LEU A 69 -3.62 -31.72 -22.31
N GLU A 70 -3.80 -32.48 -21.24
CA GLU A 70 -5.03 -32.44 -20.45
C GLU A 70 -5.18 -31.08 -19.73
N VAL A 71 -4.10 -30.53 -19.18
CA VAL A 71 -4.09 -29.19 -18.59
C VAL A 71 -4.48 -28.11 -19.59
N ILE A 72 -3.97 -28.22 -20.83
CA ILE A 72 -4.26 -27.27 -21.91
C ILE A 72 -5.73 -27.37 -22.34
N THR A 73 -6.22 -28.60 -22.51
CA THR A 73 -7.60 -28.87 -22.95
C THR A 73 -8.62 -28.35 -21.93
N GLN A 74 -8.33 -28.58 -20.62
CA GLN A 74 -9.19 -28.08 -19.54
C GLN A 74 -9.19 -26.53 -19.47
N ALA A 75 -8.04 -25.89 -19.69
CA ALA A 75 -7.96 -24.44 -19.71
C ALA A 75 -8.75 -23.83 -20.89
N VAL A 76 -8.62 -24.41 -22.09
CA VAL A 76 -9.36 -24.00 -23.28
C VAL A 76 -10.88 -24.22 -23.10
N ALA A 77 -11.29 -25.31 -22.43
CA ALA A 77 -12.71 -25.57 -22.13
C ALA A 77 -13.31 -24.48 -21.20
N GLN A 78 -12.51 -23.82 -20.40
CA GLN A 78 -12.90 -22.66 -19.57
C GLN A 78 -12.74 -21.30 -20.28
N ASN A 79 -12.53 -21.30 -21.59
CA ASN A 79 -12.29 -20.09 -22.39
C ASN A 79 -11.08 -19.27 -21.96
N LEU A 80 -10.05 -19.91 -21.41
CA LEU A 80 -8.77 -19.28 -21.13
C LEU A 80 -7.90 -19.27 -22.38
N LYS A 81 -7.15 -18.18 -22.58
CA LYS A 81 -6.05 -18.15 -23.53
C LYS A 81 -4.86 -18.85 -22.90
N VAL A 82 -4.20 -19.70 -23.65
CA VAL A 82 -3.06 -20.50 -23.20
C VAL A 82 -1.86 -20.26 -24.12
N SER A 83 -0.68 -20.13 -23.55
CA SER A 83 0.59 -20.15 -24.26
C SER A 83 1.57 -21.06 -23.54
N ARG A 84 2.46 -21.70 -24.30
CA ARG A 84 3.46 -22.64 -23.82
C ARG A 84 4.84 -22.03 -23.95
N GLN A 85 5.63 -22.22 -22.91
CA GLN A 85 7.01 -21.74 -22.87
C GLN A 85 7.93 -22.81 -22.32
N MET A 86 9.06 -23.04 -22.98
CA MET A 86 10.15 -23.87 -22.49
C MET A 86 11.38 -23.01 -22.23
N GLN A 87 12.09 -23.30 -21.17
CA GLN A 87 13.35 -22.60 -20.84
C GLN A 87 14.41 -23.61 -20.42
N PHE A 88 15.59 -23.50 -21.03
CA PHE A 88 16.76 -24.33 -20.77
C PHE A 88 18.05 -23.61 -21.10
N ASP A 89 19.17 -24.05 -20.57
CA ASP A 89 20.49 -23.52 -20.90
C ASP A 89 21.18 -24.43 -21.90
N SER A 90 21.78 -23.85 -22.95
CA SER A 90 22.52 -24.59 -23.97
C SER A 90 23.68 -23.77 -24.52
N MET A 91 24.66 -24.49 -25.11
CA MET A 91 25.74 -23.86 -25.85
C MET A 91 25.27 -23.47 -27.26
N LEU A 92 25.56 -22.22 -27.60
CA LEU A 92 25.34 -21.65 -28.93
C LEU A 92 26.68 -21.58 -29.66
N PHE A 93 26.72 -22.07 -30.89
CA PHE A 93 27.90 -22.07 -31.72
C PHE A 93 27.73 -21.12 -32.91
N ALA A 94 28.75 -20.30 -33.15
CA ALA A 94 28.86 -19.39 -34.26
C ALA A 94 30.27 -19.43 -34.78
N ASP A 95 30.49 -20.05 -35.94
CA ASP A 95 31.82 -20.37 -36.50
C ASP A 95 32.72 -21.00 -35.43
N ASP A 96 33.84 -20.35 -35.11
CA ASP A 96 34.83 -20.85 -34.12
C ASP A 96 34.49 -20.41 -32.66
N LYS A 97 33.41 -19.67 -32.44
CA LYS A 97 33.03 -19.17 -31.13
C LYS A 97 31.87 -19.96 -30.52
N MET A 98 31.93 -20.14 -29.21
CA MET A 98 30.84 -20.73 -28.45
C MET A 98 30.48 -19.92 -27.22
N GLN A 99 29.19 -19.87 -26.88
CA GLN A 99 28.69 -19.14 -25.75
C GLN A 99 27.55 -19.89 -25.09
N LEU A 100 27.59 -20.04 -23.77
CA LEU A 100 26.46 -20.53 -23.02
C LEU A 100 25.35 -19.49 -23.05
N ALA A 101 24.13 -19.89 -23.44
CA ALA A 101 22.97 -19.05 -23.52
C ALA A 101 21.76 -19.71 -22.86
N THR A 102 20.87 -18.89 -22.28
CA THR A 102 19.56 -19.32 -21.82
C THR A 102 18.59 -19.24 -22.99
N ILE A 103 18.12 -20.39 -23.44
CA ILE A 103 17.18 -20.52 -24.54
C ILE A 103 15.77 -20.47 -23.99
N LYS A 104 14.95 -19.60 -24.55
CA LYS A 104 13.53 -19.50 -24.28
C LYS A 104 12.76 -19.75 -25.56
N ALA A 105 12.04 -20.87 -25.59
CA ALA A 105 11.20 -21.25 -26.69
C ALA A 105 9.73 -20.96 -26.37
N VAL A 106 9.03 -20.26 -27.25
CA VAL A 106 7.66 -19.80 -27.08
C VAL A 106 6.78 -20.16 -28.28
N ASP A 107 5.48 -20.32 -28.06
CA ASP A 107 4.53 -20.54 -29.12
C ASP A 107 3.99 -19.21 -29.71
N ASP A 108 3.17 -19.29 -30.76
CA ASP A 108 2.59 -18.13 -31.45
C ASP A 108 1.73 -17.22 -30.58
N SER A 109 1.21 -17.75 -29.47
CA SER A 109 0.33 -17.02 -28.56
C SER A 109 1.09 -16.17 -27.56
N TYR A 110 2.41 -16.30 -27.48
CA TYR A 110 3.25 -15.53 -26.54
C TYR A 110 3.53 -14.11 -27.07
N PRO A 111 3.49 -13.07 -26.22
CA PRO A 111 3.05 -13.06 -24.83
C PRO A 111 1.52 -12.88 -24.72
N LEU A 112 0.88 -13.51 -23.73
CA LEU A 112 -0.56 -13.30 -23.46
C LEU A 112 -0.84 -11.94 -22.81
N ARG A 113 0.15 -11.37 -22.12
CA ARG A 113 0.14 -10.05 -21.49
C ARG A 113 1.49 -9.37 -21.69
N GLY A 114 1.46 -8.04 -21.73
CA GLY A 114 2.67 -7.26 -22.01
C GLY A 114 2.97 -7.15 -23.49
N ALA A 115 4.12 -6.61 -23.81
CA ALA A 115 4.58 -6.44 -25.19
C ALA A 115 5.98 -7.07 -25.35
N LEU A 116 6.12 -7.91 -26.36
CA LEU A 116 7.42 -8.37 -26.83
C LEU A 116 7.85 -7.40 -27.93
N GLN A 117 9.01 -6.78 -27.75
CA GLN A 117 9.59 -5.88 -28.75
C GLN A 117 10.85 -6.52 -29.33
N LEU A 118 10.78 -6.86 -30.60
CA LEU A 118 11.87 -7.45 -31.37
C LEU A 118 12.27 -6.46 -32.47
N ASN A 119 13.55 -6.19 -32.61
CA ASN A 119 14.07 -5.32 -33.65
C ASN A 119 14.80 -6.17 -34.70
N ARG A 120 14.28 -6.20 -35.93
CA ARG A 120 14.89 -6.90 -37.08
C ARG A 120 16.03 -6.11 -37.75
N SER A 121 16.17 -4.86 -37.43
CA SER A 121 17.22 -3.98 -37.99
C SER A 121 18.21 -3.62 -36.91
N SER A 122 19.49 -3.62 -37.24
CA SER A 122 20.56 -3.12 -36.37
C SER A 122 20.52 -1.59 -36.17
N VAL A 123 19.53 -0.89 -36.73
CA VAL A 123 19.37 0.57 -36.66
C VAL A 123 18.19 0.88 -35.75
N THR A 124 18.41 1.76 -34.81
CA THR A 124 17.48 2.31 -33.82
C THR A 124 16.12 2.71 -34.39
N GLY A 125 15.16 1.80 -34.30
CA GLY A 125 13.74 2.05 -34.57
C GLY A 125 12.90 1.28 -33.56
N VAL A 126 11.77 1.87 -33.09
CA VAL A 126 10.78 1.18 -32.27
C VAL A 126 10.23 0.02 -33.08
N GLY A 127 10.58 -1.21 -32.71
CA GLY A 127 10.14 -2.41 -33.42
C GLY A 127 8.66 -2.67 -33.22
N ASP A 128 7.99 -3.09 -34.29
CA ASP A 128 6.65 -3.62 -34.20
C ASP A 128 6.63 -4.91 -33.36
N ALA A 129 5.55 -5.14 -32.63
CA ALA A 129 5.34 -6.38 -31.89
C ALA A 129 5.27 -7.55 -32.89
N ILE A 130 6.32 -8.35 -32.98
CA ILE A 130 6.44 -9.46 -33.93
C ILE A 130 6.48 -10.75 -33.12
N SER A 131 5.69 -11.75 -33.53
CA SER A 131 5.82 -13.12 -33.02
C SER A 131 7.09 -13.77 -33.57
N THR A 132 7.68 -14.71 -32.82
CA THR A 132 8.78 -15.55 -33.31
C THR A 132 8.28 -16.45 -34.44
N GLN A 133 9.10 -16.60 -35.51
CA GLN A 133 8.80 -17.50 -36.59
C GLN A 133 9.69 -18.75 -36.53
N PRO A 134 9.19 -19.94 -36.96
CA PRO A 134 10.05 -21.12 -37.05
C PRO A 134 11.27 -20.87 -37.91
N GLY A 135 12.43 -21.37 -37.49
CA GLY A 135 13.74 -21.18 -38.15
C GLY A 135 14.46 -19.88 -37.81
N GLU A 136 13.82 -18.96 -37.04
CA GLU A 136 14.42 -17.68 -36.66
C GLU A 136 14.70 -17.65 -35.15
N VAL A 137 15.81 -16.97 -34.78
CA VAL A 137 16.18 -16.70 -33.40
C VAL A 137 16.42 -15.22 -33.18
N TYR A 138 16.05 -14.74 -31.99
CA TYR A 138 16.29 -13.35 -31.56
C TYR A 138 17.21 -13.36 -30.36
N PHE A 139 18.18 -12.47 -30.37
CA PHE A 139 19.25 -12.42 -29.39
C PHE A 139 19.14 -11.20 -28.49
N GLU A 140 19.56 -11.37 -27.25
CA GLU A 140 19.92 -10.24 -26.40
C GLU A 140 21.12 -9.50 -27.00
N ALA A 141 21.10 -8.17 -26.97
CA ALA A 141 22.10 -7.32 -27.67
C ALA A 141 23.57 -7.75 -27.42
N ARG A 142 23.91 -8.15 -26.20
CA ARG A 142 25.28 -8.58 -25.84
C ARG A 142 25.78 -9.85 -26.56
N LEU A 143 24.88 -10.71 -27.05
CA LEU A 143 25.27 -11.89 -27.82
C LEU A 143 25.88 -11.55 -29.17
N PHE A 144 25.42 -10.47 -29.79
CA PHE A 144 26.01 -9.98 -31.06
C PHE A 144 27.48 -9.58 -30.90
N ASP A 145 27.83 -8.89 -29.80
CA ASP A 145 29.20 -8.50 -29.52
C ASP A 145 30.07 -9.71 -29.10
N LEU A 146 29.55 -10.62 -28.28
CA LEU A 146 30.29 -11.80 -27.81
C LEU A 146 30.63 -12.78 -28.93
N LEU A 147 29.66 -13.03 -29.81
CA LEU A 147 29.82 -13.97 -30.93
C LEU A 147 30.27 -13.28 -32.22
N ASN A 148 30.34 -11.93 -32.24
CA ASN A 148 30.63 -11.10 -33.42
C ASN A 148 29.72 -11.38 -34.62
N LEU A 149 28.42 -11.44 -34.32
CA LEU A 149 27.35 -11.77 -35.28
C LEU A 149 26.64 -10.52 -35.79
N GLN A 150 26.01 -10.67 -36.95
CA GLN A 150 25.12 -9.68 -37.55
C GLN A 150 23.72 -10.30 -37.78
N VAL A 151 22.72 -9.46 -37.95
CA VAL A 151 21.37 -9.93 -38.32
C VAL A 151 21.44 -10.58 -39.69
N GLY A 152 20.94 -11.79 -39.83
CA GLY A 152 21.02 -12.62 -41.01
C GLY A 152 22.02 -13.77 -40.92
N ASP A 153 22.95 -13.74 -39.97
CA ASP A 153 23.91 -14.83 -39.75
C ASP A 153 23.20 -16.10 -39.26
N LYS A 154 23.86 -17.24 -39.48
CA LYS A 154 23.38 -18.54 -39.03
C LYS A 154 24.15 -19.02 -37.82
N VAL A 155 23.42 -19.52 -36.82
CA VAL A 155 24.00 -20.08 -35.60
C VAL A 155 23.56 -21.52 -35.42
N GLU A 156 24.40 -22.32 -34.80
CA GLU A 156 24.09 -23.69 -34.48
C GLU A 156 23.66 -23.83 -33.02
N LEU A 157 22.48 -24.40 -32.82
CA LEU A 157 21.91 -24.72 -31.53
C LEU A 157 21.53 -26.21 -31.51
N GLY A 158 22.31 -27.02 -30.81
CA GLY A 158 22.20 -28.47 -30.90
C GLY A 158 22.48 -28.94 -32.32
N MET A 159 21.57 -29.69 -32.94
CA MET A 159 21.69 -30.20 -34.31
C MET A 159 21.07 -29.25 -35.35
N SER A 160 20.44 -28.15 -34.94
CA SER A 160 19.75 -27.22 -35.85
C SER A 160 20.58 -25.98 -36.15
N ARG A 161 20.46 -25.51 -37.40
CA ARG A 161 20.97 -24.21 -37.84
C ARG A 161 19.84 -23.22 -37.96
N LEU A 162 19.90 -22.15 -37.15
CA LEU A 162 18.86 -21.14 -37.04
C LEU A 162 19.40 -19.79 -37.54
N THR A 163 18.53 -18.96 -38.11
CA THR A 163 18.91 -17.65 -38.62
C THR A 163 18.68 -16.57 -37.56
N VAL A 164 19.67 -15.71 -37.30
CA VAL A 164 19.55 -14.59 -36.39
C VAL A 164 18.69 -13.51 -37.02
N ALA A 165 17.45 -13.39 -36.59
CA ALA A 165 16.46 -12.48 -37.18
C ALA A 165 16.50 -11.07 -36.58
N GLY A 166 17.02 -10.90 -35.35
CA GLY A 166 17.07 -9.58 -34.73
C GLY A 166 17.44 -9.58 -33.25
N VAL A 167 17.22 -8.45 -32.61
CA VAL A 167 17.56 -8.16 -31.21
C VAL A 167 16.30 -8.13 -30.37
N ILE A 168 16.34 -8.73 -29.17
CA ILE A 168 15.32 -8.61 -28.12
C ILE A 168 15.50 -7.25 -27.45
N THR A 169 14.59 -6.32 -27.70
CA THR A 169 14.61 -4.99 -27.07
C THR A 169 13.84 -4.99 -25.76
N GLN A 170 12.69 -5.64 -25.71
CA GLN A 170 11.89 -5.76 -24.50
C GLN A 170 11.20 -7.12 -24.44
N GLU A 171 11.30 -7.76 -23.30
CA GLU A 171 10.66 -9.03 -22.98
C GLU A 171 9.88 -8.91 -21.68
N PRO A 172 8.56 -9.27 -21.64
CA PRO A 172 7.72 -9.01 -20.49
C PRO A 172 8.12 -9.79 -19.23
N ASP A 173 8.47 -11.07 -19.36
CA ASP A 173 8.85 -11.96 -18.25
C ASP A 173 10.35 -12.21 -18.13
N ALA A 174 11.14 -11.18 -18.46
CA ALA A 174 12.58 -11.24 -18.24
C ALA A 174 12.89 -11.53 -16.75
N PRO A 175 13.81 -12.47 -16.45
CA PRO A 175 14.14 -12.81 -15.06
C PRO A 175 14.71 -11.59 -14.33
N LEU A 176 14.15 -11.31 -13.15
CA LEU A 176 14.58 -10.20 -12.27
C LEU A 176 15.83 -10.56 -11.43
N SER A 177 16.50 -11.69 -11.74
CA SER A 177 17.67 -12.11 -10.97
C SER A 177 18.90 -11.28 -11.34
N VAL A 178 19.41 -10.54 -10.38
CA VAL A 178 20.63 -9.72 -10.50
C VAL A 178 21.89 -10.61 -10.65
N PHE A 179 21.81 -11.89 -10.27
CA PHE A 179 22.94 -12.79 -10.21
C PHE A 179 22.77 -13.99 -11.15
N GLY A 180 23.53 -14.00 -12.26
CA GLY A 180 23.86 -15.21 -12.99
C GLY A 180 22.86 -15.72 -14.02
N GLY A 181 22.46 -14.88 -14.98
CA GLY A 181 21.80 -15.36 -16.19
C GLY A 181 22.78 -15.44 -17.36
N ALA A 182 22.86 -16.57 -18.06
CA ALA A 182 23.47 -16.60 -19.38
C ALA A 182 22.70 -15.66 -20.34
N PRO A 183 23.34 -15.09 -21.38
CA PRO A 183 22.65 -14.28 -22.37
C PRO A 183 21.47 -15.01 -22.97
N ARG A 184 20.42 -14.27 -23.32
CA ARG A 184 19.13 -14.88 -23.72
C ARG A 184 18.98 -15.00 -25.20
N VAL A 185 18.37 -16.11 -25.60
CA VAL A 185 17.95 -16.41 -26.96
C VAL A 185 16.47 -16.73 -26.95
N LEU A 186 15.69 -16.06 -27.80
CA LEU A 186 14.28 -16.34 -28.00
C LEU A 186 14.09 -17.08 -29.33
N MET A 187 13.41 -18.21 -29.31
CA MET A 187 13.13 -19.06 -30.48
C MET A 187 11.68 -19.52 -30.51
N HIS A 188 11.27 -20.06 -31.62
CA HIS A 188 9.95 -20.70 -31.74
C HIS A 188 9.93 -22.09 -31.12
N LEU A 189 8.80 -22.45 -30.45
CA LEU A 189 8.68 -23.71 -29.72
C LEU A 189 8.81 -24.94 -30.64
N ASP A 190 8.32 -24.85 -31.89
CA ASP A 190 8.35 -25.96 -32.85
C ASP A 190 9.79 -26.31 -33.30
N ASP A 191 10.72 -25.38 -33.23
CA ASP A 191 12.10 -25.62 -33.60
C ASP A 191 12.87 -26.43 -32.53
N VAL A 192 12.36 -26.52 -31.29
CA VAL A 192 13.03 -27.19 -30.18
C VAL A 192 13.29 -28.67 -30.50
N ALA A 193 12.31 -29.34 -31.10
CA ALA A 193 12.46 -30.75 -31.44
C ALA A 193 13.62 -31.02 -32.41
N ALA A 194 13.82 -30.12 -33.40
CA ALA A 194 14.88 -30.25 -34.39
C ALA A 194 16.29 -30.00 -33.80
N THR A 195 16.38 -29.34 -32.64
CA THR A 195 17.69 -29.12 -31.97
C THR A 195 18.25 -30.35 -31.29
N GLU A 196 17.42 -31.38 -31.03
CA GLU A 196 17.74 -32.61 -30.27
C GLU A 196 18.37 -32.35 -28.88
N ILE A 197 18.18 -31.15 -28.31
CA ILE A 197 18.72 -30.79 -26.97
C ILE A 197 17.87 -31.40 -25.85
N VAL A 198 16.58 -31.60 -26.13
CA VAL A 198 15.63 -32.16 -25.17
C VAL A 198 15.78 -33.68 -25.14
N GLN A 199 16.56 -34.17 -24.16
CA GLN A 199 16.80 -35.59 -23.95
C GLN A 199 16.35 -36.01 -22.54
N PRO A 200 16.12 -37.32 -22.28
CA PRO A 200 15.83 -37.77 -20.93
C PRO A 200 16.92 -37.38 -19.96
N GLY A 201 16.54 -36.63 -18.93
CA GLY A 201 17.48 -36.06 -17.95
C GLY A 201 17.90 -34.62 -18.18
N SER A 202 17.51 -34.00 -19.30
CA SER A 202 17.73 -32.58 -19.54
C SER A 202 16.98 -31.73 -18.50
N ARG A 203 17.64 -30.69 -18.01
CA ARG A 203 17.07 -29.76 -17.04
C ARG A 203 16.28 -28.67 -17.77
N ILE A 204 14.98 -28.89 -17.96
CA ILE A 204 14.07 -28.01 -18.70
C ILE A 204 12.97 -27.52 -17.75
N ALA A 205 12.68 -26.22 -17.81
CA ALA A 205 11.53 -25.65 -17.16
C ALA A 205 10.39 -25.44 -18.18
N TYR A 206 9.29 -26.12 -17.97
CA TYR A 206 8.07 -25.96 -18.75
C TYR A 206 7.15 -24.97 -18.03
N ARG A 207 6.57 -24.04 -18.76
CA ARG A 207 5.66 -23.04 -18.21
C ARG A 207 4.40 -23.00 -19.06
N TYR A 208 3.25 -23.10 -18.40
CA TYR A 208 1.95 -22.83 -18.98
C TYR A 208 1.55 -21.43 -18.55
N LEU A 209 1.28 -20.59 -19.52
CA LEU A 209 0.82 -19.23 -19.33
C LEU A 209 -0.67 -19.17 -19.59
N PHE A 210 -1.43 -18.55 -18.69
CA PHE A 210 -2.88 -18.45 -18.80
C PHE A 210 -3.32 -16.99 -18.72
N ALA A 211 -4.27 -16.61 -19.59
CA ALA A 211 -4.89 -15.29 -19.54
C ALA A 211 -6.41 -15.40 -19.68
N GLY A 212 -7.14 -14.67 -18.84
CA GLY A 212 -8.59 -14.66 -18.80
C GLY A 212 -9.14 -13.69 -17.76
N THR A 213 -10.42 -13.79 -17.47
CA THR A 213 -11.03 -13.04 -16.37
C THR A 213 -10.63 -13.65 -15.03
N GLU A 214 -10.55 -12.83 -13.97
CA GLU A 214 -10.20 -13.31 -12.62
C GLU A 214 -11.10 -14.46 -12.15
N GLN A 215 -12.37 -14.42 -12.52
CA GLN A 215 -13.33 -15.47 -12.15
C GLN A 215 -12.99 -16.81 -12.85
N GLN A 216 -12.68 -16.78 -14.15
CA GLN A 216 -12.27 -17.97 -14.91
C GLN A 216 -10.96 -18.55 -14.38
N LEU A 217 -9.97 -17.67 -14.09
CA LEU A 217 -8.67 -18.07 -13.57
C LEU A 217 -8.78 -18.69 -12.17
N SER A 218 -9.60 -18.12 -11.29
CA SER A 218 -9.81 -18.67 -9.93
C SER A 218 -10.52 -20.02 -9.98
N GLN A 219 -11.53 -20.16 -10.83
CA GLN A 219 -12.24 -21.44 -11.03
C GLN A 219 -11.30 -22.51 -11.60
N PHE A 220 -10.43 -22.13 -12.53
CA PHE A 220 -9.45 -23.03 -13.11
C PHE A 220 -8.38 -23.42 -12.09
N GLU A 221 -7.88 -22.46 -11.28
CA GLU A 221 -6.91 -22.73 -10.22
C GLU A 221 -7.48 -23.69 -9.17
N GLU A 222 -8.73 -23.48 -8.71
CA GLU A 222 -9.43 -24.36 -7.76
C GLU A 222 -9.63 -25.78 -8.34
N LEU A 223 -9.97 -25.89 -9.61
CA LEU A 223 -10.16 -27.16 -10.29
C LEU A 223 -8.84 -27.93 -10.45
N MET A 224 -7.76 -27.23 -10.78
CA MET A 224 -6.45 -27.81 -11.00
C MET A 224 -5.71 -28.14 -9.70
N GLN A 225 -5.94 -27.41 -8.62
CA GLN A 225 -5.21 -27.55 -7.36
C GLN A 225 -5.16 -29.00 -6.83
N PRO A 226 -6.27 -29.80 -6.81
CA PRO A 226 -6.21 -31.20 -6.38
C PRO A 226 -5.60 -32.14 -7.41
N GLN A 227 -5.47 -31.74 -8.69
CA GLN A 227 -4.93 -32.54 -9.79
C GLN A 227 -3.43 -32.29 -10.03
N LEU A 228 -2.86 -31.26 -9.38
CA LEU A 228 -1.45 -30.92 -9.54
C LEU A 228 -0.55 -32.02 -9.04
N ASN A 229 0.36 -32.45 -9.91
CA ASN A 229 1.43 -33.36 -9.56
C ASN A 229 2.54 -32.64 -8.79
N ALA A 230 3.39 -33.37 -8.06
CA ALA A 230 4.53 -32.83 -7.32
C ALA A 230 5.52 -32.00 -8.18
N HIS A 231 5.47 -32.21 -9.51
CA HIS A 231 6.30 -31.49 -10.49
C HIS A 231 5.66 -30.19 -11.02
N GLN A 232 4.39 -29.95 -10.70
CA GLN A 232 3.60 -28.81 -11.17
C GLN A 232 3.33 -27.85 -10.02
N ARG A 233 3.55 -26.56 -10.25
CA ARG A 233 3.37 -25.55 -9.22
C ARG A 233 2.94 -24.21 -9.80
N TRP A 234 1.91 -23.60 -9.19
CA TRP A 234 1.55 -22.24 -9.50
C TRP A 234 2.67 -21.28 -9.10
N GLN A 235 3.09 -20.47 -10.03
CA GLN A 235 4.00 -19.36 -9.74
C GLN A 235 3.19 -18.23 -9.10
N LYS A 236 3.31 -18.11 -7.78
CA LYS A 236 2.81 -16.91 -7.06
C LYS A 236 3.86 -15.81 -7.18
N LEU A 237 3.42 -14.56 -7.24
CA LEU A 237 4.35 -13.43 -7.04
C LEU A 237 5.01 -13.65 -5.69
N ASP A 238 6.31 -13.83 -5.72
CA ASP A 238 7.06 -14.06 -4.50
C ASP A 238 6.99 -12.81 -3.62
N ASN A 239 6.40 -12.93 -2.43
CA ASN A 239 6.33 -11.85 -1.45
C ASN A 239 7.72 -11.38 -1.00
N GLN A 240 8.74 -12.16 -1.28
CA GLN A 240 10.14 -11.85 -1.01
C GLN A 240 10.75 -10.96 -2.10
N SER A 241 10.09 -10.77 -3.25
CA SER A 241 10.56 -9.80 -4.24
C SER A 241 10.28 -8.37 -3.77
N ALA A 242 11.20 -7.44 -4.04
CA ALA A 242 11.04 -6.02 -3.70
C ALA A 242 9.70 -5.45 -4.18
N ILE A 243 9.27 -5.86 -5.37
CA ILE A 243 8.00 -5.44 -5.98
C ILE A 243 6.81 -6.05 -5.23
N GLY A 244 6.83 -7.35 -4.93
CA GLY A 244 5.75 -8.03 -4.22
C GLY A 244 5.54 -7.46 -2.80
N GLY A 245 6.63 -7.21 -2.09
CA GLY A 245 6.58 -6.59 -0.76
C GLY A 245 6.05 -5.15 -0.78
N ALA A 246 6.46 -4.33 -1.76
CA ALA A 246 5.95 -2.97 -1.93
C ALA A 246 4.45 -2.97 -2.24
N LEU A 247 4.02 -3.87 -3.13
CA LEU A 247 2.63 -4.03 -3.52
C LEU A 247 1.73 -4.41 -2.34
N GLN A 248 2.14 -5.38 -1.55
CA GLN A 248 1.40 -5.83 -0.36
C GLN A 248 1.29 -4.72 0.69
N ARG A 249 2.36 -3.94 0.90
CA ARG A 249 2.31 -2.77 1.79
C ARG A 249 1.35 -1.70 1.29
N ALA A 250 1.35 -1.42 -0.01
CA ALA A 250 0.40 -0.49 -0.63
C ALA A 250 -1.05 -0.96 -0.44
N GLU A 251 -1.35 -2.23 -0.67
CA GLU A 251 -2.69 -2.81 -0.48
C GLU A 251 -3.15 -2.70 0.98
N ARG A 252 -2.31 -3.05 1.95
CA ARG A 252 -2.61 -2.88 3.38
C ARG A 252 -2.87 -1.42 3.75
N PHE A 253 -2.08 -0.49 3.21
CA PHE A 253 -2.31 0.94 3.41
C PHE A 253 -3.65 1.39 2.86
N LEU A 254 -4.02 0.98 1.66
CA LEU A 254 -5.29 1.30 1.03
C LEU A 254 -6.47 0.80 1.85
N LEU A 255 -6.38 -0.44 2.35
CA LEU A 255 -7.41 -1.02 3.24
C LEU A 255 -7.54 -0.24 4.55
N LEU A 256 -6.43 0.05 5.23
CA LEU A 256 -6.44 0.82 6.48
C LEU A 256 -7.00 2.22 6.28
N SER A 257 -6.57 2.92 5.23
CA SER A 257 -7.07 4.25 4.87
C SER A 257 -8.58 4.23 4.63
N GLY A 258 -9.06 3.19 3.95
CA GLY A 258 -10.49 2.96 3.70
C GLY A 258 -11.28 2.79 4.97
N LEU A 259 -10.83 1.93 5.86
CA LEU A 259 -11.47 1.69 7.15
C LEU A 259 -11.56 2.96 8.00
N LEU A 260 -10.48 3.72 8.07
CA LEU A 260 -10.42 4.97 8.83
C LEU A 260 -11.33 6.06 8.23
N GLY A 261 -11.40 6.16 6.90
CA GLY A 261 -12.32 7.04 6.19
C GLY A 261 -13.78 6.73 6.50
N ILE A 262 -14.16 5.46 6.57
CA ILE A 262 -15.50 5.01 6.95
C ILE A 262 -15.85 5.40 8.39
N VAL A 263 -14.93 5.25 9.34
CA VAL A 263 -15.12 5.67 10.74
C VAL A 263 -15.40 7.16 10.79
N LEU A 264 -14.63 7.96 10.07
CA LEU A 264 -14.83 9.41 10.01
C LEU A 264 -16.21 9.78 9.44
N ALA A 265 -16.59 9.14 8.33
CA ALA A 265 -17.88 9.36 7.69
C ALA A 265 -19.07 8.95 8.61
N ALA A 266 -18.95 7.82 9.30
CA ALA A 266 -19.92 7.35 10.27
C ALA A 266 -20.07 8.32 11.46
N CYS A 267 -18.97 8.83 12.00
CA CYS A 267 -18.99 9.86 13.04
C CYS A 267 -19.68 11.15 12.57
N ALA A 268 -19.39 11.58 11.33
CA ALA A 268 -20.05 12.76 10.74
C ALA A 268 -21.56 12.57 10.65
N ALA A 269 -22.00 11.41 10.16
CA ALA A 269 -23.43 11.07 10.04
C ALA A 269 -24.12 11.01 11.41
N ALA A 270 -23.49 10.46 12.44
CA ALA A 270 -24.01 10.38 13.80
C ALA A 270 -24.21 11.77 14.41
N VAL A 271 -23.23 12.67 14.28
CA VAL A 271 -23.28 14.06 14.76
C VAL A 271 -24.40 14.81 14.05
N ALA A 272 -24.47 14.70 12.73
CA ALA A 272 -25.45 15.38 11.91
C ALA A 272 -26.89 14.92 12.22
N ALA A 273 -27.11 13.63 12.38
CA ALA A 273 -28.42 13.05 12.68
C ALA A 273 -28.93 13.45 14.07
N SER A 274 -28.06 13.39 15.09
CA SER A 274 -28.38 13.82 16.45
C SER A 274 -28.82 15.30 16.45
N ARG A 275 -28.12 16.12 15.73
CA ARG A 275 -28.40 17.55 15.64
C ARG A 275 -29.70 17.88 14.90
N TYR A 276 -29.93 17.21 13.78
CA TYR A 276 -31.18 17.36 13.04
C TYR A 276 -32.39 17.08 13.94
N SER A 277 -32.33 16.01 14.74
CA SER A 277 -33.38 15.67 15.69
C SER A 277 -33.59 16.77 16.73
N GLN A 278 -32.55 17.31 17.35
CA GLN A 278 -32.65 18.36 18.36
C GLN A 278 -33.29 19.63 17.80
N ARG A 279 -32.94 20.02 16.60
CA ARG A 279 -33.46 21.23 15.97
C ARG A 279 -34.95 21.14 15.65
N HIS A 280 -35.43 19.97 15.29
CA HIS A 280 -36.82 19.76 14.91
C HIS A 280 -37.78 19.47 16.11
N THR A 281 -37.23 19.38 17.34
CA THR A 281 -38.00 19.05 18.51
C THR A 281 -39.11 20.07 18.77
N GLN A 282 -38.83 21.38 18.70
CA GLN A 282 -39.81 22.43 18.87
C GLN A 282 -40.87 22.41 17.76
N SER A 283 -40.48 22.27 16.51
CA SER A 283 -41.41 22.19 15.38
C SER A 283 -42.38 21.01 15.51
N VAL A 284 -41.87 19.85 15.96
CA VAL A 284 -42.71 18.67 16.20
C VAL A 284 -43.64 18.87 17.36
N ALA A 285 -43.19 19.51 18.44
CA ALA A 285 -44.03 19.75 19.62
C ALA A 285 -45.18 20.74 19.27
N VAL A 286 -44.94 21.76 18.45
CA VAL A 286 -45.98 22.67 17.92
C VAL A 286 -46.97 21.92 17.03
N ILE A 287 -46.52 21.07 16.12
CA ILE A 287 -47.40 20.27 15.25
C ILE A 287 -48.27 19.32 16.08
N LYS A 288 -47.72 18.73 17.18
CA LYS A 288 -48.51 17.93 18.14
C LYS A 288 -49.53 18.73 18.91
N ALA A 289 -49.16 19.96 19.35
CA ALA A 289 -50.10 20.86 20.01
C ALA A 289 -51.30 21.24 19.12
N LEU A 290 -51.05 21.22 17.79
CA LEU A 290 -52.09 21.43 16.77
C LEU A 290 -52.91 20.16 16.45
N GLY A 291 -52.70 19.07 17.19
CA GLY A 291 -53.54 17.86 17.10
C GLY A 291 -52.96 16.73 16.21
N ALA A 292 -51.72 16.82 15.75
CA ALA A 292 -51.13 15.73 14.97
C ALA A 292 -50.80 14.53 15.81
N THR A 293 -51.14 13.34 15.31
CA THR A 293 -50.82 12.06 15.99
C THR A 293 -49.36 11.67 15.81
N THR A 294 -48.82 10.88 16.74
CA THR A 294 -47.45 10.38 16.66
C THR A 294 -47.20 9.60 15.36
N ARG A 295 -48.20 8.89 14.84
CA ARG A 295 -48.11 8.15 13.56
C ARG A 295 -47.95 9.07 12.38
N GLN A 296 -48.69 10.17 12.35
CA GLN A 296 -48.60 11.19 11.28
C GLN A 296 -47.24 11.87 11.27
N ILE A 297 -46.66 12.20 12.43
CA ILE A 297 -45.33 12.80 12.56
C ILE A 297 -44.27 11.81 12.09
N ARG A 298 -44.36 10.52 12.46
CA ARG A 298 -43.44 9.49 11.95
C ARG A 298 -43.48 9.38 10.42
N LEU A 299 -44.64 9.46 9.81
CA LEU A 299 -44.81 9.40 8.35
C LEU A 299 -44.23 10.65 7.67
N ILE A 300 -44.42 11.86 8.22
CA ILE A 300 -43.89 13.10 7.64
C ILE A 300 -42.36 13.10 7.73
N TYR A 301 -41.83 12.96 8.95
CA TYR A 301 -40.35 13.02 9.16
C TYR A 301 -39.63 11.77 8.66
N GLY A 302 -40.27 10.59 8.68
CA GLY A 302 -39.72 9.39 8.05
C GLY A 302 -39.64 9.52 6.53
N GLY A 303 -40.70 10.01 5.88
CA GLY A 303 -40.69 10.31 4.45
C GLY A 303 -39.71 11.41 4.08
N HIS A 304 -39.58 12.42 4.91
CA HIS A 304 -38.58 13.47 4.74
C HIS A 304 -37.14 12.93 4.85
N LEU A 305 -36.85 12.11 5.86
CA LEU A 305 -35.54 11.46 6.00
C LEU A 305 -35.21 10.58 4.77
N LEU A 306 -36.22 9.85 4.28
CA LEU A 306 -36.04 9.00 3.09
C LEU A 306 -35.67 9.82 1.85
N LEU A 307 -36.28 11.01 1.67
CA LEU A 307 -35.93 11.94 0.58
C LEU A 307 -34.50 12.50 0.73
N VAL A 308 -34.08 12.85 1.95
CA VAL A 308 -32.72 13.29 2.25
C VAL A 308 -31.71 12.20 1.95
N VAL A 309 -31.99 10.96 2.39
CA VAL A 309 -31.13 9.78 2.13
C VAL A 309 -31.02 9.53 0.64
N ALA A 310 -32.14 9.52 -0.10
CA ALA A 310 -32.13 9.30 -1.54
C ALA A 310 -31.35 10.39 -2.30
N PHE A 311 -31.57 11.64 -1.94
CA PHE A 311 -30.84 12.77 -2.53
C PHE A 311 -29.34 12.68 -2.24
N SER A 312 -28.94 12.44 -0.98
CA SER A 312 -27.57 12.32 -0.57
C SER A 312 -26.88 11.10 -1.20
N LEU A 313 -27.62 10.00 -1.38
CA LEU A 313 -27.13 8.79 -2.05
C LEU A 313 -26.77 9.09 -3.52
N VAL A 314 -27.69 9.69 -4.26
CA VAL A 314 -27.48 9.99 -5.68
C VAL A 314 -26.31 10.99 -5.84
N CYS A 315 -26.33 12.08 -5.10
CA CYS A 315 -25.24 13.08 -5.17
C CYS A 315 -23.89 12.49 -4.72
N GLY A 316 -23.89 11.64 -3.67
CA GLY A 316 -22.69 10.98 -3.16
C GLY A 316 -22.10 10.00 -4.15
N ILE A 317 -22.93 9.20 -4.84
CA ILE A 317 -22.48 8.30 -5.89
C ILE A 317 -21.87 9.08 -7.05
N ILE A 318 -22.56 10.15 -7.51
CA ILE A 318 -22.05 10.99 -8.61
C ILE A 318 -20.69 11.61 -8.22
N ALA A 319 -20.59 12.22 -7.04
CA ALA A 319 -19.33 12.80 -6.59
C ALA A 319 -18.23 11.77 -6.40
N GLY A 320 -18.57 10.58 -5.87
CA GLY A 320 -17.64 9.46 -5.72
C GLY A 320 -17.12 8.97 -7.08
N GLN A 321 -17.99 8.84 -8.08
CA GLN A 321 -17.59 8.46 -9.44
C GLN A 321 -16.72 9.54 -10.11
N LEU A 322 -17.06 10.79 -9.97
CA LEU A 322 -16.22 11.90 -10.46
C LEU A 322 -14.83 11.89 -9.81
N ALA A 323 -14.74 11.58 -8.51
CA ALA A 323 -13.46 11.44 -7.82
C ALA A 323 -12.65 10.26 -8.34
N ILE A 324 -13.29 9.13 -8.65
CA ILE A 324 -12.64 7.95 -9.26
C ILE A 324 -12.11 8.31 -10.65
N GLU A 325 -12.92 8.96 -11.50
CA GLU A 325 -12.51 9.39 -12.83
C GLU A 325 -11.36 10.39 -12.78
N ALA A 326 -11.40 11.34 -11.85
CA ALA A 326 -10.32 12.31 -11.66
C ALA A 326 -9.01 11.61 -11.21
N ALA A 327 -9.11 10.62 -10.32
CA ALA A 327 -7.96 9.82 -9.91
C ALA A 327 -7.42 8.99 -11.07
N GLN A 328 -8.28 8.35 -11.87
CA GLN A 328 -7.90 7.59 -13.05
C GLN A 328 -7.23 8.49 -14.11
N PHE A 329 -7.75 9.70 -14.34
CA PHE A 329 -7.14 10.66 -15.24
C PHE A 329 -5.72 11.05 -14.77
N GLY A 330 -5.53 11.28 -13.46
CA GLY A 330 -4.20 11.50 -12.88
C GLY A 330 -3.28 10.30 -13.09
N ILE A 331 -3.79 9.10 -12.90
CA ILE A 331 -3.03 7.85 -13.14
C ILE A 331 -2.69 7.70 -14.63
N GLN A 332 -3.62 7.97 -15.53
CA GLN A 332 -3.39 7.89 -16.99
C GLN A 332 -2.34 8.87 -17.48
N TYR A 333 -2.32 10.09 -16.96
CA TYR A 333 -1.34 11.11 -17.35
C TYR A 333 0.12 10.66 -17.12
N TYR A 334 0.35 9.85 -16.06
CA TYR A 334 1.69 9.33 -15.73
C TYR A 334 1.96 7.91 -16.24
N LEU A 335 0.94 7.15 -16.62
CA LEU A 335 1.02 5.71 -16.88
C LEU A 335 0.75 5.29 -18.33
N GLY A 336 0.23 6.21 -19.16
CA GLY A 336 -0.31 5.83 -20.46
C GLY A 336 -1.67 5.11 -20.35
N ASP A 337 -2.02 4.31 -21.34
CA ASP A 337 -3.36 3.71 -21.52
C ASP A 337 -3.79 2.71 -20.42
N PHE A 338 -4.06 3.23 -19.22
CA PHE A 338 -4.75 2.46 -18.20
C PHE A 338 -6.22 2.89 -18.10
N ARG A 339 -7.14 1.98 -18.40
CA ARG A 339 -8.57 2.14 -18.13
C ARG A 339 -9.03 1.01 -17.21
N SER A 340 -9.40 1.35 -15.99
CA SER A 340 -10.09 0.41 -15.11
C SER A 340 -11.50 0.15 -15.65
N ALA A 341 -11.89 -1.12 -15.73
CA ALA A 341 -13.26 -1.47 -16.07
C ALA A 341 -14.23 -0.92 -15.01
N PHE A 342 -15.40 -0.45 -15.46
CA PHE A 342 -16.47 -0.02 -14.56
C PHE A 342 -16.84 -1.15 -13.59
N SER A 343 -16.94 -0.84 -12.31
CA SER A 343 -17.32 -1.80 -11.27
C SER A 343 -18.52 -1.31 -10.46
N TRP A 344 -19.46 -2.21 -10.24
CA TRP A 344 -20.62 -1.97 -9.37
C TRP A 344 -20.30 -2.05 -7.89
N ARG A 345 -19.17 -2.64 -7.50
CA ARG A 345 -18.78 -2.87 -6.10
C ARG A 345 -18.70 -1.58 -5.27
N PRO A 346 -18.06 -0.48 -5.73
CA PRO A 346 -18.02 0.78 -4.99
C PRO A 346 -19.41 1.39 -4.79
N ILE A 347 -20.27 1.34 -5.82
CA ILE A 347 -21.64 1.86 -5.76
C ILE A 347 -22.47 1.08 -4.74
N TRP A 348 -22.37 -0.25 -4.76
CA TRP A 348 -23.04 -1.12 -3.83
C TRP A 348 -22.59 -0.86 -2.37
N LEU A 349 -21.28 -0.81 -2.13
CA LEU A 349 -20.71 -0.51 -0.80
C LEU A 349 -21.15 0.87 -0.29
N GLY A 350 -21.11 1.90 -1.13
CA GLY A 350 -21.56 3.23 -0.79
C GLY A 350 -23.07 3.28 -0.50
N SER A 351 -23.87 2.58 -1.28
CA SER A 351 -25.33 2.49 -1.07
C SER A 351 -25.66 1.80 0.25
N LEU A 352 -25.00 0.69 0.53
CA LEU A 352 -25.19 -0.04 1.78
C LEU A 352 -24.71 0.77 2.99
N THR A 353 -23.60 1.50 2.86
CA THR A 353 -23.13 2.43 3.88
C THR A 353 -24.15 3.51 4.17
N CYS A 354 -24.76 4.11 3.14
CA CYS A 354 -25.82 5.09 3.30
C CYS A 354 -27.00 4.55 4.08
N VAL A 355 -27.48 3.35 3.73
CA VAL A 355 -28.60 2.67 4.40
C VAL A 355 -28.26 2.37 5.86
N ILE A 356 -27.08 1.82 6.14
CA ILE A 356 -26.62 1.54 7.51
C ILE A 356 -26.55 2.84 8.33
N CYS A 357 -25.94 3.89 7.78
CA CYS A 357 -25.85 5.19 8.44
C CYS A 357 -27.26 5.80 8.70
N ALA A 358 -28.14 5.73 7.71
CA ALA A 358 -29.49 6.26 7.85
C ALA A 358 -30.31 5.51 8.91
N ILE A 359 -30.26 4.17 8.92
CA ILE A 359 -31.03 3.36 9.87
C ILE A 359 -30.46 3.47 11.29
N LEU A 360 -29.17 3.29 11.47
CA LEU A 360 -28.57 3.16 12.79
C LEU A 360 -28.30 4.52 13.46
N PHE A 361 -27.96 5.55 12.68
CA PHE A 361 -27.68 6.88 13.23
C PHE A 361 -28.87 7.84 13.14
N ALA A 362 -29.66 7.82 12.05
CA ALA A 362 -30.69 8.82 11.82
C ALA A 362 -32.10 8.35 12.22
N ALA A 363 -32.46 7.10 12.04
CA ALA A 363 -33.83 6.61 12.31
C ALA A 363 -34.22 6.73 13.81
N ARG A 364 -33.29 6.42 14.71
CA ARG A 364 -33.57 6.47 16.16
C ARG A 364 -33.77 7.89 16.70
N PRO A 365 -32.91 8.88 16.44
CA PRO A 365 -33.19 10.28 16.80
C PRO A 365 -34.54 10.76 16.25
N MET A 366 -34.89 10.35 15.02
CA MET A 366 -36.16 10.68 14.40
C MET A 366 -37.36 10.04 15.08
N TRP A 367 -37.23 8.80 15.52
CA TRP A 367 -38.30 8.13 16.27
C TRP A 367 -38.57 8.76 17.65
N ARG A 368 -37.50 9.19 18.33
CA ARG A 368 -37.58 9.95 19.57
C ARG A 368 -38.26 11.29 19.36
N LEU A 369 -37.92 11.99 18.26
CA LEU A 369 -38.57 13.22 17.87
C LEU A 369 -40.10 13.07 17.81
N ALA A 370 -40.58 11.99 17.23
CA ALA A 370 -42.03 11.70 17.20
C ALA A 370 -42.64 11.37 18.57
N GLY A 371 -41.82 11.03 19.57
CA GLY A 371 -42.27 10.76 20.97
C GLY A 371 -42.34 11.99 21.87
N THR A 372 -41.81 13.16 21.46
CA THR A 372 -41.78 14.39 22.27
C THR A 372 -43.19 14.80 22.69
N ALA A 373 -43.38 15.20 23.96
CA ALA A 373 -44.66 15.64 24.47
C ALA A 373 -44.97 17.09 24.05
N ALA A 374 -46.21 17.43 23.75
CA ALA A 374 -46.61 18.79 23.38
C ALA A 374 -46.31 19.82 24.51
N ILE A 375 -46.26 19.40 25.75
CA ILE A 375 -45.94 20.24 26.92
C ILE A 375 -44.47 20.70 26.95
N GLU A 376 -43.58 20.07 26.20
CA GLU A 376 -42.18 20.49 26.11
C GLU A 376 -42.03 21.86 25.46
N VAL A 377 -42.99 22.30 24.64
CA VAL A 377 -43.01 23.68 24.10
C VAL A 377 -43.11 24.69 25.23
N LEU A 378 -43.83 24.39 26.29
CA LEU A 378 -44.07 25.31 27.42
C LEU A 378 -42.91 25.29 28.44
N LYS A 379 -42.20 24.22 28.54
CA LYS A 379 -41.14 24.06 29.56
C LYS A 379 -39.81 24.72 29.22
N ASN A 380 -39.56 25.10 27.98
CA ASN A 380 -38.29 25.69 27.48
C ASN A 380 -37.02 25.02 28.10
N THR A 381 -37.17 23.76 28.55
CA THR A 381 -36.06 22.99 29.12
C THR A 381 -35.22 22.48 27.98
N THR A 382 -34.01 23.04 27.86
CA THR A 382 -32.97 22.43 27.05
C THR A 382 -32.89 20.95 27.42
N LEU A 383 -33.31 20.09 26.48
CA LEU A 383 -33.16 18.64 26.62
C LEU A 383 -31.69 18.35 26.99
N LYS A 384 -31.47 17.86 28.20
CA LYS A 384 -30.18 17.34 28.60
C LYS A 384 -29.81 16.25 27.57
N LEU A 385 -28.66 16.37 27.00
CA LEU A 385 -28.01 15.31 26.20
C LEU A 385 -27.77 14.12 27.14
N GLU A 386 -28.79 13.37 27.47
CA GLU A 386 -28.62 12.04 28.03
C GLU A 386 -28.28 11.14 26.86
N LEU A 387 -26.99 10.84 26.75
CA LEU A 387 -26.48 9.82 25.83
C LEU A 387 -27.19 8.51 26.21
N ASP A 388 -28.22 8.16 25.45
CA ASP A 388 -28.90 6.91 25.61
C ASP A 388 -27.94 5.76 25.31
N LYS A 389 -27.77 4.89 26.32
CA LYS A 389 -26.86 3.72 26.20
C LYS A 389 -27.16 2.90 24.95
N LEU A 390 -28.41 2.83 24.54
CA LEU A 390 -28.82 2.10 23.34
C LEU A 390 -28.45 2.85 22.04
N GLN A 391 -28.41 4.19 22.03
CA GLN A 391 -27.91 4.97 20.85
C GLN A 391 -26.40 4.84 20.71
N LEU A 392 -25.65 4.81 21.80
CA LEU A 392 -24.23 4.48 21.79
C LEU A 392 -23.98 3.08 21.24
N LEU A 393 -24.75 2.11 21.69
CA LEU A 393 -24.59 0.71 21.26
C LEU A 393 -24.95 0.52 19.78
N THR A 394 -26.04 1.12 19.29
CA THR A 394 -26.40 1.07 17.86
C THR A 394 -25.37 1.79 16.99
N GLY A 395 -24.81 2.90 17.46
CA GLY A 395 -23.75 3.62 16.77
C GLY A 395 -22.45 2.83 16.71
N ALA A 396 -22.06 2.20 17.81
CA ALA A 396 -20.90 1.32 17.88
C ALA A 396 -21.03 0.11 16.94
N LEU A 397 -22.21 -0.52 16.96
CA LEU A 397 -22.54 -1.63 16.06
C LEU A 397 -22.48 -1.22 14.57
N ALA A 398 -22.97 -0.01 14.26
CA ALA A 398 -22.89 0.53 12.88
C ALA A 398 -21.47 0.68 12.40
N ILE A 399 -20.61 1.30 13.21
CA ILE A 399 -19.21 1.50 12.88
C ILE A 399 -18.52 0.16 12.68
N TRP A 400 -18.72 -0.78 13.60
CA TRP A 400 -18.14 -2.11 13.48
C TRP A 400 -18.65 -2.87 12.23
N ALA A 401 -19.96 -2.85 11.97
CA ALA A 401 -20.54 -3.50 10.80
C ALA A 401 -20.01 -2.92 9.48
N LEU A 402 -19.83 -1.60 9.40
CA LEU A 402 -19.23 -0.94 8.24
C LEU A 402 -17.76 -1.32 8.06
N MET A 403 -16.99 -1.40 9.15
CA MET A 403 -15.61 -1.84 9.11
C MET A 403 -15.48 -3.28 8.62
N TRP A 404 -16.33 -4.18 9.12
CA TRP A 404 -16.35 -5.58 8.68
C TRP A 404 -16.77 -5.72 7.21
N LEU A 405 -17.79 -4.99 6.79
CA LEU A 405 -18.27 -4.99 5.40
C LEU A 405 -17.18 -4.56 4.41
N PHE A 406 -16.35 -3.59 4.80
CA PHE A 406 -15.31 -3.05 3.93
C PHE A 406 -14.04 -3.90 3.93
N SER A 407 -13.60 -4.39 5.10
CA SER A 407 -12.39 -5.19 5.22
C SER A 407 -12.55 -6.62 4.70
N GLY A 408 -13.76 -7.19 4.81
CA GLY A 408 -13.99 -8.61 4.58
C GLY A 408 -13.42 -9.52 5.68
N GLU A 409 -12.61 -9.00 6.61
CA GLU A 409 -11.96 -9.74 7.69
C GLU A 409 -12.56 -9.41 9.05
N PHE A 410 -13.18 -10.40 9.68
CA PHE A 410 -13.83 -10.25 10.98
C PHE A 410 -12.84 -9.86 12.08
N LEU A 411 -11.72 -10.56 12.18
CA LEU A 411 -10.75 -10.37 13.27
C LEU A 411 -10.09 -8.98 13.21
N LEU A 412 -9.73 -8.52 12.01
CA LEU A 412 -9.13 -7.21 11.77
C LEU A 412 -10.12 -6.09 12.12
N SER A 413 -11.38 -6.22 11.72
CA SER A 413 -12.42 -5.23 12.01
C SER A 413 -12.75 -5.14 13.50
N VAL A 414 -12.79 -6.27 14.24
CA VAL A 414 -12.97 -6.30 15.70
C VAL A 414 -11.78 -5.66 16.40
N GLY A 415 -10.54 -6.02 16.02
CA GLY A 415 -9.34 -5.48 16.62
C GLY A 415 -9.25 -3.96 16.47
N LEU A 416 -9.47 -3.47 15.26
CA LEU A 416 -9.43 -2.03 14.99
C LEU A 416 -10.58 -1.28 15.66
N PHE A 417 -11.78 -1.87 15.71
CA PHE A 417 -12.93 -1.30 16.42
C PHE A 417 -12.67 -1.17 17.92
N LEU A 418 -12.14 -2.22 18.56
CA LEU A 418 -11.80 -2.21 19.99
C LEU A 418 -10.72 -1.18 20.30
N LEU A 419 -9.72 -1.04 19.42
CA LEU A 419 -8.68 -0.03 19.53
C LEU A 419 -9.28 1.38 19.46
N CYS A 420 -10.13 1.66 18.49
CA CYS A 420 -10.83 2.95 18.38
C CYS A 420 -11.74 3.23 19.59
N ALA A 421 -12.42 2.22 20.12
CA ALA A 421 -13.32 2.34 21.28
C ALA A 421 -12.53 2.60 22.59
N LEU A 422 -11.48 1.83 22.84
CA LEU A 422 -10.56 2.02 23.95
C LEU A 422 -10.01 3.45 23.95
N PHE A 423 -9.69 3.91 22.80
CA PHE A 423 -9.14 5.21 22.57
C PHE A 423 -10.14 6.35 22.80
N ALA A 424 -11.35 6.23 22.27
CA ALA A 424 -12.40 7.20 22.57
C ALA A 424 -12.68 7.27 24.08
N ALA A 425 -12.63 6.13 24.80
CA ALA A 425 -12.76 6.07 26.24
C ALA A 425 -11.59 6.76 26.98
N LEU A 426 -10.36 6.54 26.51
CA LEU A 426 -9.18 7.22 27.05
C LEU A 426 -9.27 8.74 26.88
N LEU A 427 -9.62 9.22 25.68
CA LEU A 427 -9.82 10.64 25.40
C LEU A 427 -10.88 11.25 26.32
N MET A 428 -12.01 10.56 26.51
CA MET A 428 -13.08 11.02 27.36
C MET A 428 -12.62 11.15 28.83
N SER A 429 -11.84 10.18 29.29
CA SER A 429 -11.26 10.18 30.65
C SER A 429 -10.27 11.32 30.85
N VAL A 430 -9.38 11.52 29.89
CA VAL A 430 -8.36 12.60 29.96
C VAL A 430 -9.00 13.98 29.81
N ALA A 431 -9.99 14.13 28.90
CA ALA A 431 -10.74 15.38 28.77
C ALA A 431 -11.46 15.74 30.09
N ALA A 432 -12.11 14.78 30.74
CA ALA A 432 -12.75 14.98 32.02
C ALA A 432 -11.75 15.33 33.15
N LEU A 433 -10.56 14.71 33.14
CA LEU A 433 -9.48 14.98 34.10
C LEU A 433 -8.92 16.39 33.91
N LEU A 434 -8.60 16.80 32.70
CA LEU A 434 -8.05 18.13 32.40
C LEU A 434 -9.01 19.24 32.79
N VAL A 435 -10.30 19.06 32.58
CA VAL A 435 -11.28 20.05 33.04
C VAL A 435 -11.42 20.08 34.57
N LYS A 436 -11.22 18.96 35.27
CA LYS A 436 -11.14 18.93 36.73
C LYS A 436 -9.89 19.65 37.21
N LEU A 437 -8.75 19.47 36.59
CA LEU A 437 -7.46 20.09 36.94
C LEU A 437 -7.41 21.59 36.62
N ALA A 438 -8.20 22.10 35.70
CA ALA A 438 -8.26 23.53 35.35
C ALA A 438 -8.85 24.43 36.47
N LYS A 439 -9.32 23.88 37.61
CA LYS A 439 -9.88 24.62 38.73
C LYS A 439 -8.94 25.67 39.34
N PRO A 440 -7.65 25.39 39.64
CA PRO A 440 -6.76 26.36 40.30
C PRO A 440 -6.19 27.42 39.36
N VAL A 441 -6.10 27.16 38.07
CA VAL A 441 -5.44 28.07 37.09
C VAL A 441 -6.27 29.32 36.76
N ALA A 442 -7.56 29.33 37.10
CA ALA A 442 -8.47 30.44 36.79
C ALA A 442 -8.41 31.60 37.76
N ALA A 443 -7.75 31.44 38.93
CA ALA A 443 -7.73 32.43 39.98
C ALA A 443 -6.58 33.44 39.83
N GLY A 444 -6.73 34.48 39.06
CA GLY A 444 -5.69 35.53 38.91
C GLY A 444 -5.46 36.05 37.49
N GLN A 445 -6.19 35.52 36.53
CA GLN A 445 -5.99 35.84 35.09
C GLN A 445 -6.92 36.95 34.57
N SER A 446 -6.60 37.51 33.37
CA SER A 446 -7.42 38.50 32.69
C SER A 446 -8.84 38.01 32.51
N SER A 447 -9.82 38.95 32.46
CA SER A 447 -11.26 38.63 32.41
C SER A 447 -11.66 37.76 31.19
N ALA A 448 -10.98 37.90 30.05
CA ALA A 448 -11.24 37.09 28.85
C ALA A 448 -10.80 35.62 29.04
N ARG A 449 -9.66 35.38 29.69
CA ARG A 449 -9.16 34.02 30.00
C ARG A 449 -10.06 33.30 31.01
N ARG A 450 -10.53 34.02 32.03
CA ARG A 450 -11.52 33.49 33.02
C ARG A 450 -12.80 33.07 32.31
N LEU A 451 -13.32 33.87 31.39
CA LEU A 451 -14.54 33.54 30.65
C LEU A 451 -14.35 32.32 29.79
N ALA A 452 -13.24 32.21 29.03
CA ALA A 452 -12.94 31.06 28.21
C ALA A 452 -12.85 29.75 29.03
N LEU A 453 -12.11 29.76 30.15
CA LEU A 453 -11.97 28.61 31.03
C LEU A 453 -13.28 28.26 31.77
N ALA A 454 -14.08 29.24 32.14
CA ALA A 454 -15.40 29.04 32.74
C ALA A 454 -16.38 28.40 31.76
N ASN A 455 -16.36 28.84 30.49
CA ASN A 455 -17.17 28.25 29.42
C ASN A 455 -16.79 26.79 29.15
N LEU A 456 -15.48 26.49 29.06
CA LEU A 456 -14.98 25.13 28.88
C LEU A 456 -15.46 24.20 30.01
N ARG A 457 -15.45 24.68 31.25
CA ARG A 457 -15.89 23.91 32.42
C ARG A 457 -17.40 23.76 32.53
N ARG A 458 -18.17 24.79 32.24
CA ARG A 458 -19.64 24.78 32.35
C ARG A 458 -20.28 23.74 31.40
N ARG A 459 -19.62 23.47 30.26
CA ARG A 459 -20.10 22.58 29.18
C ARG A 459 -19.22 21.35 28.98
N LEU A 460 -18.79 20.71 30.07
CA LEU A 460 -17.86 19.59 30.06
C LEU A 460 -18.18 18.53 29.02
N TRP A 461 -19.42 18.02 29.03
CA TRP A 461 -19.85 16.95 28.14
C TRP A 461 -19.90 17.35 26.68
N ALA A 462 -20.41 18.56 26.39
CA ALA A 462 -20.46 19.06 25.00
C ALA A 462 -19.08 19.33 24.45
N ASN A 463 -18.20 19.95 25.24
CA ASN A 463 -16.82 20.22 24.86
C ASN A 463 -15.99 18.95 24.76
N SER A 464 -16.21 17.93 25.62
CA SER A 464 -15.54 16.63 25.52
C SER A 464 -15.92 15.91 24.23
N PHE A 465 -17.22 15.90 23.87
CA PHE A 465 -17.68 15.33 22.62
C PHE A 465 -17.08 16.06 21.39
N GLN A 466 -17.02 17.39 21.47
CA GLN A 466 -16.40 18.22 20.42
C GLN A 466 -14.89 17.94 20.33
N LEU A 467 -14.21 17.83 21.46
CA LEU A 467 -12.79 17.49 21.53
C LEU A 467 -12.49 16.12 20.90
N ILE A 468 -13.29 15.09 21.23
CA ILE A 468 -13.15 13.76 20.65
C ILE A 468 -13.28 13.81 19.11
N THR A 469 -14.31 14.50 18.60
CA THR A 469 -14.56 14.59 17.18
C THR A 469 -13.42 15.33 16.45
N PHE A 470 -12.93 16.44 17.03
CA PHE A 470 -11.79 17.17 16.49
C PHE A 470 -10.52 16.34 16.55
N SER A 471 -10.24 15.69 17.69
CA SER A 471 -9.07 14.82 17.85
C SER A 471 -9.09 13.68 16.85
N LEU A 472 -10.24 13.04 16.63
CA LEU A 472 -10.38 11.94 15.66
C LEU A 472 -10.12 12.41 14.23
N ALA A 473 -10.68 13.55 13.82
CA ALA A 473 -10.48 14.10 12.48
C ALA A 473 -9.00 14.46 12.23
N ILE A 474 -8.36 15.12 13.20
CA ILE A 474 -6.95 15.50 13.12
C ILE A 474 -6.07 14.26 13.18
N PHE A 475 -6.36 13.31 14.06
CA PHE A 475 -5.65 12.04 14.20
C PHE A 475 -5.61 11.26 12.88
N LEU A 476 -6.77 11.07 12.24
CA LEU A 476 -6.85 10.31 10.98
C LEU A 476 -6.04 11.01 9.87
N THR A 477 -6.11 12.33 9.81
CA THR A 477 -5.33 13.12 8.84
C THR A 477 -3.83 12.99 9.09
N LEU A 478 -3.38 13.13 10.34
CA LEU A 478 -1.96 12.99 10.71
C LEU A 478 -1.46 11.57 10.50
N LEU A 479 -2.21 10.57 10.97
CA LEU A 479 -1.84 9.17 10.82
C LEU A 479 -1.58 8.81 9.36
N LEU A 480 -2.51 9.16 8.46
CA LEU A 480 -2.38 8.83 7.04
C LEU A 480 -1.27 9.65 6.36
N TYR A 481 -1.10 10.90 6.76
CA TYR A 481 0.00 11.73 6.25
C TYR A 481 1.37 11.13 6.61
N PHE A 482 1.59 10.80 7.88
CA PHE A 482 2.88 10.24 8.33
C PHE A 482 3.09 8.82 7.81
N LEU A 483 2.06 7.98 7.80
CA LEU A 483 2.14 6.64 7.25
C LEU A 483 2.49 6.65 5.75
N ARG A 484 1.89 7.59 4.98
CA ARG A 484 2.28 7.82 3.58
C ARG A 484 3.72 8.29 3.46
N ALA A 485 4.14 9.27 4.27
CA ALA A 485 5.48 9.82 4.23
C ALA A 485 6.53 8.75 4.55
N GLU A 486 6.25 7.91 5.54
CA GLU A 486 7.12 6.81 5.95
C GLU A 486 7.27 5.75 4.85
N LEU A 487 6.15 5.32 4.24
CA LEU A 487 6.18 4.37 3.13
C LEU A 487 7.01 4.89 1.95
N ILE A 488 6.79 6.16 1.57
CA ILE A 488 7.53 6.79 0.46
C ILE A 488 9.00 6.93 0.83
N GLY A 489 9.31 7.39 2.05
CA GLY A 489 10.68 7.56 2.53
C GLY A 489 11.46 6.26 2.52
N GLN A 490 10.83 5.15 2.93
CA GLN A 490 11.48 3.84 2.90
C GLN A 490 11.70 3.30 1.50
N TRP A 491 10.74 3.50 0.60
CA TRP A 491 10.94 3.12 -0.79
C TRP A 491 12.08 3.91 -1.46
N GLN A 492 12.20 5.21 -1.15
CA GLN A 492 13.32 6.03 -1.64
C GLN A 492 14.66 5.62 -1.02
N GLN A 493 14.67 5.16 0.24
CA GLN A 493 15.89 4.64 0.87
C GLN A 493 16.35 3.30 0.28
N GLN A 494 15.42 2.47 -0.19
CA GLN A 494 15.74 1.19 -0.85
C GLN A 494 16.46 1.40 -2.20
N ILE A 495 16.15 2.48 -2.91
CA ILE A 495 16.77 2.82 -4.20
C ILE A 495 17.20 4.29 -4.14
N PRO A 496 18.34 4.62 -3.52
CA PRO A 496 18.83 5.99 -3.48
C PRO A 496 19.21 6.49 -4.88
N GLU A 497 19.15 7.80 -5.08
CA GLU A 497 19.64 8.43 -6.31
C GLU A 497 21.12 8.10 -6.48
N GLY A 498 21.50 7.54 -7.65
CA GLY A 498 22.87 7.08 -7.91
C GLY A 498 23.16 5.67 -7.39
N ALA A 499 22.14 4.90 -7.00
CA ALA A 499 22.32 3.47 -6.68
C ALA A 499 22.97 2.74 -7.87
N PRO A 500 23.88 1.78 -7.60
CA PRO A 500 24.49 0.99 -8.67
C PRO A 500 23.44 0.33 -9.55
N ASN A 501 23.52 0.55 -10.84
CA ASN A 501 22.59 0.01 -11.82
C ASN A 501 23.22 -1.03 -12.76
N GLN A 502 24.56 -1.18 -12.68
CA GLN A 502 25.32 -2.16 -13.44
C GLN A 502 26.08 -3.06 -12.48
N PHE A 503 25.90 -4.36 -12.56
CA PHE A 503 26.59 -5.36 -11.78
C PHE A 503 27.54 -6.14 -12.68
N LEU A 504 28.78 -6.27 -12.24
CA LEU A 504 29.80 -7.06 -12.91
C LEU A 504 30.07 -8.33 -12.10
N VAL A 505 29.94 -9.46 -12.74
CA VAL A 505 30.09 -10.79 -12.12
C VAL A 505 31.13 -11.59 -12.86
N ASN A 506 31.75 -12.54 -12.18
CA ASN A 506 32.82 -13.40 -12.71
C ASN A 506 34.10 -12.63 -13.09
N ILE A 507 34.43 -11.59 -12.35
CA ILE A 507 35.68 -10.86 -12.53
C ILE A 507 36.84 -11.72 -11.97
N ALA A 508 37.83 -12.07 -12.78
CA ALA A 508 39.03 -12.74 -12.31
C ALA A 508 39.96 -11.75 -11.60
N GLU A 509 40.81 -12.22 -10.67
CA GLU A 509 41.77 -11.37 -9.94
C GLU A 509 42.59 -10.43 -10.83
N PRO A 510 43.20 -10.92 -11.96
CA PRO A 510 43.95 -10.03 -12.85
C PRO A 510 43.13 -8.94 -13.53
N GLN A 511 41.82 -9.19 -13.74
CA GLN A 511 40.91 -8.26 -14.39
C GLN A 511 40.50 -7.09 -13.49
N ARG A 512 40.67 -7.19 -12.18
CA ARG A 512 40.38 -6.09 -11.24
C ARG A 512 41.17 -4.84 -11.52
N ALA A 513 42.49 -5.00 -11.85
CA ALA A 513 43.35 -3.88 -12.22
C ALA A 513 42.86 -3.18 -13.48
N VAL A 514 42.48 -3.98 -14.49
CA VAL A 514 41.98 -3.47 -15.79
C VAL A 514 40.65 -2.72 -15.58
N LEU A 515 39.73 -3.27 -14.74
CA LEU A 515 38.47 -2.65 -14.44
C LEU A 515 38.63 -1.33 -13.67
N ASN A 516 39.54 -1.30 -12.71
CA ASN A 516 39.84 -0.06 -11.97
C ASN A 516 40.43 1.04 -12.87
N GLN A 517 41.29 0.65 -13.81
CA GLN A 517 41.82 1.59 -14.78
C GLN A 517 40.71 2.11 -15.69
N PHE A 518 39.86 1.23 -16.24
CA PHE A 518 38.71 1.62 -17.07
C PHE A 518 37.77 2.55 -16.33
N ALA A 519 37.48 2.25 -15.06
CA ALA A 519 36.62 3.08 -14.22
C ALA A 519 37.22 4.48 -13.98
N ALA A 520 38.52 4.56 -13.73
CA ALA A 520 39.24 5.83 -13.54
C ALA A 520 39.26 6.67 -14.81
N GLU A 521 39.41 6.05 -16.00
CA GLU A 521 39.42 6.74 -17.29
C GLU A 521 38.04 7.35 -17.65
N HIS A 522 36.97 6.82 -17.12
CA HIS A 522 35.59 7.23 -17.42
C HIS A 522 34.86 7.86 -16.23
N ASP A 523 35.55 8.23 -15.16
CA ASP A 523 35.00 8.81 -13.92
C ASP A 523 33.88 7.95 -13.28
N LEU A 524 33.99 6.62 -13.36
CA LEU A 524 33.07 5.69 -12.77
C LEU A 524 33.52 5.34 -11.35
N VAL A 525 32.57 5.42 -10.39
CA VAL A 525 32.85 5.00 -9.02
C VAL A 525 32.47 3.52 -8.88
N THR A 526 33.48 2.65 -8.78
CA THR A 526 33.25 1.23 -8.49
C THR A 526 32.92 1.01 -7.04
N GLY A 527 31.90 0.17 -6.79
CA GLY A 527 31.55 -0.28 -5.44
C GLY A 527 32.60 -1.25 -4.87
N GLN A 528 32.30 -1.78 -3.69
CA GLN A 528 33.12 -2.80 -3.04
C GLN A 528 33.19 -4.07 -3.90
N TYR A 529 34.35 -4.72 -3.93
CA TYR A 529 34.54 -6.02 -4.56
C TYR A 529 34.19 -7.13 -3.56
N TYR A 530 33.26 -7.98 -3.94
CA TYR A 530 32.84 -9.14 -3.17
C TYR A 530 33.48 -10.40 -3.78
N PRO A 531 34.39 -11.09 -3.07
CA PRO A 531 34.94 -12.34 -3.55
C PRO A 531 33.87 -13.46 -3.47
N VAL A 532 33.80 -14.29 -4.47
CA VAL A 532 32.83 -15.38 -4.57
C VAL A 532 33.54 -16.70 -4.86
N VAL A 533 33.27 -17.69 -4.00
CA VAL A 533 33.71 -19.05 -4.16
C VAL A 533 32.49 -19.96 -4.22
N ARG A 534 32.43 -20.86 -5.19
CA ARG A 534 31.33 -21.84 -5.26
C ARG A 534 31.64 -23.00 -4.33
N GLY A 535 30.72 -23.22 -3.40
CA GLY A 535 30.83 -24.34 -2.44
C GLY A 535 29.46 -24.92 -2.11
N ARG A 536 29.47 -26.13 -1.53
CA ARG A 536 28.24 -26.80 -1.14
C ARG A 536 28.29 -27.12 0.36
N LEU A 537 27.22 -26.83 1.08
CA LEU A 537 27.03 -27.27 2.47
C LEU A 537 26.80 -28.79 2.49
N VAL A 538 27.62 -29.53 3.24
CA VAL A 538 27.63 -31.00 3.28
C VAL A 538 27.03 -31.51 4.59
N SER A 539 27.43 -30.95 5.73
CA SER A 539 26.92 -31.37 7.04
C SER A 539 26.77 -30.21 8.02
N VAL A 540 25.91 -30.42 9.02
CA VAL A 540 25.72 -29.54 10.19
C VAL A 540 26.00 -30.44 11.40
N ASN A 541 26.97 -30.08 12.27
CA ASN A 541 27.36 -30.86 13.45
C ASN A 541 27.64 -32.32 13.15
N ASP A 542 28.35 -32.61 12.03
CA ASP A 542 28.67 -33.98 11.52
C ASP A 542 27.44 -34.79 11.07
N GLU A 543 26.25 -34.31 11.23
CA GLU A 543 25.08 -34.88 10.58
C GLU A 543 25.14 -34.59 9.09
N GLN A 544 25.43 -35.62 8.28
CA GLN A 544 25.36 -35.47 6.83
C GLN A 544 23.95 -35.05 6.44
N LEU A 545 23.84 -33.94 5.75
CA LEU A 545 22.58 -33.52 5.13
C LEU A 545 22.27 -34.52 4.00
N GLN A 546 21.71 -35.68 4.39
CA GLN A 546 21.55 -36.83 3.51
C GLN A 546 20.67 -36.51 2.33
N GLN A 547 21.04 -36.98 1.17
CA GLN A 547 20.26 -37.04 -0.06
C GLN A 547 18.99 -37.91 0.05
N GLU A 548 18.59 -38.36 1.23
CA GLU A 548 17.40 -39.14 1.49
C GLU A 548 16.14 -38.32 1.60
N ALA A 549 15.81 -37.70 0.52
CA ALA A 549 14.43 -37.36 0.29
C ALA A 549 14.15 -37.61 -1.17
N THR A 550 13.25 -38.53 -1.41
CA THR A 550 12.59 -38.74 -2.68
C THR A 550 12.36 -37.41 -3.35
N LYS A 551 12.71 -37.32 -4.62
CA LYS A 551 12.67 -36.14 -5.46
C LYS A 551 11.35 -35.34 -5.38
N GLU A 552 10.32 -35.86 -4.73
CA GLU A 552 8.94 -35.42 -4.78
C GLU A 552 8.48 -34.54 -3.63
N GLN A 553 9.08 -34.58 -2.44
CA GLN A 553 8.56 -33.83 -1.26
C GLN A 553 9.28 -32.54 -0.88
N ARG A 554 10.33 -32.08 -1.60
CA ARG A 554 11.22 -31.01 -1.11
C ARG A 554 11.56 -29.87 -2.07
N SER A 555 10.65 -29.40 -2.90
CA SER A 555 10.96 -28.24 -3.73
C SER A 555 11.03 -26.92 -2.93
N GLU A 556 10.36 -26.82 -1.81
CA GLU A 556 10.38 -25.61 -0.94
C GLU A 556 11.50 -25.62 0.11
N GLN A 557 11.95 -26.78 0.54
CA GLN A 557 13.01 -26.91 1.56
C GLN A 557 14.44 -26.89 1.00
N ARG A 558 14.61 -26.82 -0.33
CA ARG A 558 15.92 -27.06 -1.00
C ARG A 558 16.81 -25.83 -1.17
N VAL A 559 16.42 -24.65 -0.77
CA VAL A 559 17.35 -23.51 -0.82
C VAL A 559 18.39 -23.72 0.28
N GLY A 560 19.61 -24.08 -0.11
CA GLY A 560 20.74 -24.28 0.79
C GLY A 560 21.25 -25.72 0.97
N ILE A 561 20.49 -26.77 0.61
CA ILE A 561 20.89 -28.17 0.77
C ILE A 561 21.25 -28.79 -0.58
N GLY A 562 22.46 -29.39 -0.66
CA GLY A 562 22.89 -30.16 -1.84
C GLY A 562 23.06 -29.34 -3.13
N ARG A 563 22.94 -28.04 -3.05
CA ARG A 563 23.13 -27.09 -4.14
C ARG A 563 24.42 -26.31 -3.95
N GLU A 564 25.08 -25.96 -5.04
CA GLU A 564 26.20 -25.01 -4.98
C GLU A 564 25.68 -23.65 -4.50
N LEU A 565 26.32 -23.12 -3.46
CA LEU A 565 26.10 -21.81 -2.88
C LEU A 565 27.24 -20.89 -3.29
N ASN A 566 26.93 -19.63 -3.50
CA ASN A 566 27.93 -18.59 -3.58
C ASN A 566 28.36 -18.25 -2.15
N LEU A 567 29.55 -18.68 -1.76
CA LEU A 567 30.17 -18.36 -0.48
C LEU A 567 31.04 -17.11 -0.68
N THR A 568 31.11 -16.27 0.32
CA THR A 568 31.96 -15.08 0.33
C THR A 568 32.68 -14.96 1.67
N TRP A 569 33.74 -14.15 1.69
CA TRP A 569 34.37 -13.73 2.95
C TRP A 569 34.46 -12.22 3.01
N LEU A 570 34.21 -11.65 4.16
CA LEU A 570 34.25 -10.22 4.40
C LEU A 570 34.77 -9.95 5.81
N ALA A 571 35.67 -8.97 5.94
CA ALA A 571 36.16 -8.54 7.23
C ALA A 571 35.14 -7.65 7.98
N GLN A 572 34.35 -6.89 7.25
CA GLN A 572 33.35 -5.97 7.80
C GLN A 572 31.94 -6.45 7.47
N LEU A 573 31.00 -6.18 8.39
CA LEU A 573 29.59 -6.46 8.16
C LEU A 573 29.07 -5.53 7.05
N PRO A 574 28.42 -6.07 6.00
CA PRO A 574 27.77 -5.23 4.99
C PRO A 574 26.66 -4.36 5.59
N ASP A 575 26.50 -3.11 5.10
CA ASP A 575 25.55 -2.14 5.62
C ASP A 575 24.08 -2.59 5.54
N ASN A 576 23.78 -3.47 4.59
CA ASN A 576 22.45 -4.05 4.38
C ASN A 576 22.21 -5.34 5.17
N ASN A 577 23.08 -5.66 6.11
CA ASN A 577 22.99 -6.81 7.01
C ASN A 577 22.95 -6.37 8.47
N GLN A 578 22.13 -7.05 9.28
CA GLN A 578 22.02 -6.80 10.71
C GLN A 578 22.20 -8.09 11.48
N VAL A 579 23.14 -8.13 12.44
CA VAL A 579 23.33 -9.28 13.33
C VAL A 579 22.14 -9.36 14.30
N VAL A 580 21.42 -10.46 14.26
CA VAL A 580 20.27 -10.74 15.13
C VAL A 580 20.71 -11.49 16.39
N SER A 581 21.70 -12.40 16.25
CA SER A 581 22.20 -13.24 17.33
C SER A 581 23.68 -13.52 17.13
N GLY A 582 24.46 -13.56 18.22
CA GLY A 582 25.90 -13.75 18.17
C GLY A 582 26.69 -12.46 17.93
N THR A 583 27.93 -12.60 17.48
CA THR A 583 28.83 -11.47 17.19
C THR A 583 29.48 -11.64 15.82
N TRP A 584 29.72 -10.53 15.13
CA TRP A 584 30.49 -10.53 13.88
C TRP A 584 31.95 -10.91 14.17
N PHE A 585 32.66 -11.43 13.16
CA PHE A 585 34.04 -11.87 13.33
C PHE A 585 34.98 -10.71 13.65
N ASP A 586 35.94 -10.96 14.56
CA ASP A 586 37.06 -10.06 14.82
C ASP A 586 38.27 -10.46 13.97
N ALA A 587 39.28 -9.57 13.87
CA ALA A 587 40.51 -9.84 13.14
C ALA A 587 41.31 -11.06 13.65
N LYS A 588 41.01 -11.58 14.84
CA LYS A 588 41.60 -12.77 15.49
C LYS A 588 40.72 -14.04 15.36
N SER A 589 39.54 -13.90 14.78
CA SER A 589 38.62 -15.02 14.63
C SER A 589 39.12 -15.94 13.53
N SER A 590 39.10 -17.25 13.78
CA SER A 590 39.48 -18.27 12.78
C SER A 590 38.33 -19.25 12.59
N ALA A 591 38.13 -19.66 11.34
CA ALA A 591 37.16 -20.67 10.91
C ALA A 591 35.72 -20.37 11.41
N GLN A 592 35.25 -19.12 11.17
CA GLN A 592 33.91 -18.70 11.54
C GLN A 592 33.02 -18.48 10.31
N VAL A 593 31.70 -18.65 10.51
CA VAL A 593 30.68 -18.38 9.50
C VAL A 593 29.50 -17.64 10.10
N SER A 594 29.04 -16.64 9.37
CA SER A 594 27.79 -15.93 9.64
C SER A 594 26.70 -16.44 8.70
N VAL A 595 25.57 -16.85 9.25
CA VAL A 595 24.46 -17.47 8.51
C VAL A 595 23.28 -16.51 8.45
N GLU A 596 22.59 -16.48 7.31
CA GLU A 596 21.35 -15.73 7.14
C GLU A 596 20.20 -16.36 7.94
N SER A 597 19.34 -15.54 8.54
CA SER A 597 18.32 -15.95 9.52
C SER A 597 17.27 -16.92 8.98
N GLU A 598 16.81 -16.78 7.74
CA GLU A 598 15.82 -17.69 7.16
C GLU A 598 16.42 -19.06 6.86
N ILE A 599 17.65 -19.10 6.36
CA ILE A 599 18.39 -20.34 6.15
C ILE A 599 18.71 -21.00 7.48
N ALA A 600 19.12 -20.24 8.50
CA ALA A 600 19.38 -20.76 9.83
C ALA A 600 18.13 -21.41 10.43
N GLN A 601 16.96 -20.76 10.36
CA GLN A 601 15.69 -21.33 10.82
C GLN A 601 15.28 -22.58 10.03
N ARG A 602 15.47 -22.56 8.72
CA ARG A 602 15.08 -23.65 7.82
C ARG A 602 15.90 -24.91 8.00
N LEU A 603 17.19 -24.76 8.34
CA LEU A 603 18.14 -25.84 8.55
C LEU A 603 18.37 -26.15 10.04
N ASP A 604 17.63 -25.53 10.96
CA ASP A 604 17.79 -25.59 12.43
C ASP A 604 19.23 -25.30 12.90
N ILE A 605 19.91 -24.39 12.20
CA ILE A 605 21.28 -23.97 12.52
C ILE A 605 21.24 -22.97 13.70
N LYS A 606 22.06 -23.24 14.72
CA LYS A 606 22.20 -22.45 15.95
C LYS A 606 23.59 -21.86 16.07
N LEU A 607 23.73 -20.88 16.97
CA LEU A 607 25.05 -20.34 17.32
C LEU A 607 25.93 -21.45 17.91
N GLY A 608 27.17 -21.53 17.45
CA GLY A 608 28.15 -22.50 17.88
C GLY A 608 28.11 -23.82 17.09
N ASP A 609 27.16 -24.01 16.19
CA ASP A 609 27.14 -25.20 15.31
C ASP A 609 28.30 -25.16 14.33
N THR A 610 28.79 -26.36 13.96
CA THR A 610 29.87 -26.51 12.98
C THR A 610 29.29 -26.90 11.63
N LEU A 611 29.56 -26.07 10.62
CA LEU A 611 29.14 -26.28 9.24
C LEU A 611 30.30 -26.79 8.40
N ALA A 612 30.12 -27.91 7.69
CA ALA A 612 31.13 -28.43 6.77
C ALA A 612 30.73 -28.10 5.32
N PHE A 613 31.67 -27.55 4.59
CA PHE A 613 31.52 -27.13 3.18
C PHE A 613 32.46 -27.98 2.29
N SER A 614 32.00 -28.26 1.08
CA SER A 614 32.84 -28.87 0.03
C SER A 614 33.06 -27.83 -1.08
N ILE A 615 34.35 -27.52 -1.34
CA ILE A 615 34.79 -26.54 -2.35
C ILE A 615 35.82 -27.22 -3.24
N GLY A 616 35.56 -27.42 -4.51
CA GLY A 616 36.49 -28.08 -5.44
C GLY A 616 36.95 -29.48 -5.01
N GLY A 617 36.12 -30.20 -4.21
CA GLY A 617 36.45 -31.51 -3.67
C GLY A 617 37.19 -31.49 -2.33
N GLN A 618 37.60 -30.32 -1.83
CA GLN A 618 38.16 -30.15 -0.49
C GLN A 618 37.07 -29.87 0.52
N GLN A 619 37.14 -30.45 1.72
CA GLN A 619 36.23 -30.14 2.83
C GLN A 619 36.86 -29.13 3.77
N LEU A 620 36.07 -28.16 4.18
CA LEU A 620 36.41 -27.20 5.21
C LEU A 620 35.25 -27.09 6.21
N SER A 621 35.58 -26.79 7.45
CA SER A 621 34.61 -26.62 8.52
C SER A 621 34.72 -25.22 9.13
N ALA A 622 33.58 -24.63 9.47
CA ALA A 622 33.50 -23.31 10.11
C ALA A 622 32.40 -23.31 11.16
N THR A 623 32.65 -22.61 12.28
CA THR A 623 31.72 -22.52 13.40
C THR A 623 30.82 -21.30 13.24
N VAL A 624 29.51 -21.43 13.49
CA VAL A 624 28.54 -20.35 13.41
C VAL A 624 28.76 -19.35 14.53
N SER A 625 29.27 -18.17 14.19
CA SER A 625 29.52 -17.07 15.13
C SER A 625 28.36 -16.10 15.25
N SER A 626 27.57 -15.95 14.17
CA SER A 626 26.43 -15.04 14.15
C SER A 626 25.35 -15.49 13.20
N ILE A 627 24.12 -15.12 13.55
CA ILE A 627 22.95 -15.20 12.67
C ILE A 627 22.55 -13.77 12.33
N ARG A 628 22.41 -13.48 11.04
CA ARG A 628 22.14 -12.15 10.54
C ARG A 628 20.85 -12.09 9.71
N LYS A 629 20.15 -10.98 9.80
CA LYS A 629 19.04 -10.64 8.91
C LYS A 629 19.61 -9.87 7.71
N VAL A 630 19.27 -10.29 6.51
CA VAL A 630 19.74 -9.71 5.26
C VAL A 630 18.58 -8.97 4.60
N ASP A 631 18.81 -7.74 4.16
CA ASP A 631 17.85 -7.03 3.31
C ASP A 631 18.05 -7.43 1.85
N TRP A 632 17.31 -8.45 1.42
CA TRP A 632 17.33 -8.95 0.04
C TRP A 632 16.75 -7.96 -0.98
N ASN A 633 16.07 -6.90 -0.53
CA ASN A 633 15.51 -5.88 -1.41
C ASN A 633 16.51 -4.76 -1.72
N SER A 634 17.65 -4.72 -1.03
CA SER A 634 18.72 -3.79 -1.35
C SER A 634 19.37 -4.17 -2.69
N LEU A 635 19.70 -3.17 -3.50
CA LEU A 635 20.45 -3.37 -4.75
C LEU A 635 21.96 -3.55 -4.46
N GLN A 636 22.28 -4.48 -3.55
CA GLN A 636 23.67 -4.82 -3.19
C GLN A 636 23.84 -6.34 -3.23
N PRO A 637 25.05 -6.84 -3.54
CA PRO A 637 25.33 -8.28 -3.49
C PRO A 637 25.08 -8.84 -2.10
N ASN A 638 24.25 -9.88 -2.02
CA ASN A 638 23.91 -10.56 -0.76
C ASN A 638 24.25 -12.04 -0.83
N PHE A 639 24.58 -12.59 0.33
CA PHE A 639 25.03 -13.98 0.45
C PHE A 639 24.32 -14.66 1.62
N TYR A 640 23.96 -15.93 1.45
CA TYR A 640 23.37 -16.73 2.53
C TYR A 640 24.36 -17.01 3.66
N MET A 641 25.62 -17.22 3.29
CA MET A 641 26.70 -17.52 4.22
C MET A 641 27.92 -16.66 3.91
N ILE A 642 28.45 -16.02 4.95
CA ILE A 642 29.69 -15.22 4.87
C ILE A 642 30.66 -15.85 5.85
N LEU A 643 31.87 -16.18 5.37
CA LEU A 643 32.92 -16.78 6.17
C LEU A 643 33.94 -15.74 6.61
N SER A 644 34.70 -16.06 7.64
CA SER A 644 35.86 -15.26 8.03
C SER A 644 36.95 -15.33 6.94
N PRO A 645 37.74 -14.26 6.73
CA PRO A 645 38.70 -14.17 5.61
C PRO A 645 39.75 -15.30 5.58
N ASP A 646 40.11 -15.83 6.74
CA ASP A 646 41.12 -16.89 6.89
C ASP A 646 40.72 -18.23 6.27
N VAL A 647 39.44 -18.45 6.03
CA VAL A 647 38.91 -19.75 5.57
C VAL A 647 38.93 -19.89 4.06
N LEU A 648 38.61 -18.80 3.34
CA LEU A 648 38.38 -18.83 1.89
C LEU A 648 39.45 -18.08 1.07
N ALA A 649 40.37 -17.34 1.70
CA ALA A 649 41.33 -16.50 0.98
C ALA A 649 42.27 -17.27 0.03
N ASP A 650 42.56 -18.51 0.35
CA ASP A 650 43.47 -19.38 -0.46
C ASP A 650 42.74 -20.07 -1.61
N PHE A 651 41.42 -19.99 -1.68
CA PHE A 651 40.65 -20.60 -2.77
C PHE A 651 40.54 -19.66 -3.99
N PRO A 652 40.56 -20.21 -5.21
CA PRO A 652 40.36 -19.41 -6.41
C PRO A 652 38.96 -18.78 -6.38
N ALA A 653 38.93 -17.46 -6.35
CA ALA A 653 37.70 -16.68 -6.28
C ALA A 653 37.49 -15.87 -7.57
N THR A 654 36.21 -15.66 -7.88
CA THR A 654 35.80 -14.60 -8.80
C THR A 654 35.21 -13.43 -7.99
N TYR A 655 35.19 -12.25 -8.56
CA TYR A 655 34.70 -11.06 -7.85
C TYR A 655 33.41 -10.55 -8.46
N ILE A 656 32.58 -9.97 -7.61
CA ILE A 656 31.40 -9.20 -7.99
C ILE A 656 31.62 -7.78 -7.52
N THR A 657 31.33 -6.80 -8.40
CA THR A 657 31.26 -5.40 -8.05
C THR A 657 30.08 -4.75 -8.76
N ALA A 658 29.79 -3.51 -8.43
CA ALA A 658 28.73 -2.76 -9.07
C ALA A 658 29.16 -1.29 -9.23
N PHE A 659 28.60 -0.59 -10.23
CA PHE A 659 28.78 0.85 -10.41
C PHE A 659 27.51 1.48 -10.97
N TYR A 660 27.40 2.78 -10.82
CA TYR A 660 26.32 3.56 -11.41
C TYR A 660 26.74 4.09 -12.78
N LEU A 661 25.87 3.90 -13.78
CA LEU A 661 26.08 4.39 -15.14
C LEU A 661 24.89 5.24 -15.58
N GLN A 662 25.14 6.41 -16.11
CA GLN A 662 24.07 7.26 -16.67
C GLN A 662 23.56 6.68 -18.00
N PRO A 663 22.29 6.88 -18.37
CA PRO A 663 21.73 6.34 -19.62
C PRO A 663 22.50 6.72 -20.88
N GLU A 664 23.11 7.90 -20.89
CA GLU A 664 23.92 8.42 -22.00
C GLU A 664 25.25 7.68 -22.16
N GLN A 665 25.71 7.02 -21.10
CA GLN A 665 27.00 6.31 -21.03
C GLN A 665 26.85 4.81 -21.35
N ASN A 666 25.70 4.31 -21.74
CA ASN A 666 25.45 2.88 -21.99
C ASN A 666 26.39 2.27 -23.06
N LEU A 667 26.97 3.10 -23.97
CA LEU A 667 27.96 2.65 -24.93
C LEU A 667 29.27 2.15 -24.27
N LEU A 668 29.57 2.59 -23.04
CA LEU A 668 30.72 2.10 -22.27
C LEU A 668 30.59 0.62 -21.91
N LEU A 669 29.39 0.09 -21.78
CA LEU A 669 29.14 -1.32 -21.50
C LEU A 669 29.62 -2.20 -22.66
N ASN A 670 29.46 -1.75 -23.91
CA ASN A 670 29.95 -2.46 -25.08
C ASN A 670 31.48 -2.44 -25.14
N GLN A 671 32.09 -1.33 -24.73
CA GLN A 671 33.58 -1.24 -24.66
C GLN A 671 34.11 -2.17 -23.57
N LEU A 672 33.44 -2.18 -22.40
CA LEU A 672 33.78 -3.06 -21.28
C LEU A 672 33.67 -4.54 -21.67
N ALA A 673 32.56 -4.92 -22.36
CA ALA A 673 32.35 -6.29 -22.83
C ALA A 673 33.42 -6.76 -23.81
N ARG A 674 33.93 -5.87 -24.67
CA ARG A 674 35.06 -6.18 -25.58
C ARG A 674 36.40 -6.29 -24.85
N LEU A 675 36.61 -5.44 -23.83
CA LEU A 675 37.84 -5.44 -23.05
C LEU A 675 37.95 -6.66 -22.13
N MET A 676 36.78 -7.11 -21.56
CA MET A 676 36.71 -8.21 -20.60
C MET A 676 35.55 -9.16 -20.96
N PRO A 677 35.70 -10.01 -21.99
CA PRO A 677 34.60 -10.85 -22.48
C PRO A 677 34.13 -11.92 -21.49
N THR A 678 34.95 -12.26 -20.50
CA THR A 678 34.63 -13.24 -19.45
C THR A 678 33.81 -12.64 -18.32
N VAL A 679 33.78 -11.30 -18.21
CA VAL A 679 33.01 -10.60 -17.19
C VAL A 679 31.56 -10.46 -17.66
N THR A 680 30.64 -10.92 -16.83
CA THR A 680 29.21 -10.78 -17.10
C THR A 680 28.70 -9.45 -16.56
N VAL A 681 28.21 -8.59 -17.42
CA VAL A 681 27.56 -7.33 -17.04
C VAL A 681 26.04 -7.57 -16.93
N ILE A 682 25.46 -7.20 -15.80
CA ILE A 682 24.03 -7.33 -15.51
C ILE A 682 23.48 -5.93 -15.26
N SER A 683 22.68 -5.42 -16.19
CA SER A 683 22.00 -4.13 -16.03
C SER A 683 20.68 -4.32 -15.28
N VAL A 684 20.49 -3.54 -14.23
CA VAL A 684 19.22 -3.51 -13.45
C VAL A 684 18.42 -2.24 -13.68
N ASP A 685 18.83 -1.40 -14.64
CA ASP A 685 18.15 -0.15 -14.97
C ASP A 685 16.66 -0.31 -15.21
N ASN A 686 16.27 -1.29 -16.01
CA ASN A 686 14.86 -1.56 -16.29
C ASN A 686 14.08 -1.91 -15.01
N ILE A 687 14.70 -2.65 -14.10
CA ILE A 687 14.09 -3.03 -12.82
C ILE A 687 13.92 -1.79 -11.94
N ILE A 688 14.97 -0.95 -11.85
CA ILE A 688 14.92 0.30 -11.07
C ILE A 688 13.85 1.24 -11.61
N GLN A 689 13.83 1.49 -12.92
CA GLN A 689 12.82 2.34 -13.55
C GLN A 689 11.41 1.81 -13.33
N GLN A 690 11.24 0.51 -13.39
CA GLN A 690 9.98 -0.17 -13.16
C GLN A 690 9.49 -0.02 -11.72
N VAL A 691 10.37 -0.26 -10.74
CA VAL A 691 10.06 -0.08 -9.31
C VAL A 691 9.73 1.39 -9.03
N ASN A 692 10.52 2.33 -9.54
CA ASN A 692 10.26 3.77 -9.40
C ASN A 692 8.92 4.18 -10.01
N SER A 693 8.56 3.61 -11.16
CA SER A 693 7.26 3.83 -11.78
C SER A 693 6.12 3.34 -10.87
N ILE A 694 6.22 2.15 -10.29
CA ILE A 694 5.23 1.60 -9.34
C ILE A 694 5.12 2.48 -8.10
N ILE A 695 6.26 2.89 -7.52
CA ILE A 695 6.32 3.78 -6.36
C ILE A 695 5.61 5.10 -6.65
N SER A 696 5.90 5.71 -7.81
CA SER A 696 5.26 6.97 -8.22
C SER A 696 3.75 6.84 -8.34
N GLN A 697 3.26 5.76 -8.94
CA GLN A 697 1.83 5.48 -9.10
C GLN A 697 1.11 5.34 -7.76
N VAL A 698 1.67 4.51 -6.88
CA VAL A 698 1.13 4.32 -5.54
C VAL A 698 1.14 5.63 -4.77
N THR A 699 2.20 6.42 -4.88
CA THR A 699 2.32 7.74 -4.25
C THR A 699 1.22 8.70 -4.69
N ILE A 700 0.90 8.75 -5.98
CA ILE A 700 -0.19 9.59 -6.51
C ILE A 700 -1.54 9.11 -5.95
N ALA A 701 -1.80 7.81 -5.99
CA ALA A 701 -3.04 7.23 -5.46
C ALA A 701 -3.21 7.51 -3.96
N LEU A 702 -2.15 7.31 -3.16
CA LEU A 702 -2.14 7.61 -1.72
C LEU A 702 -2.38 9.10 -1.45
N SER A 703 -1.82 9.99 -2.29
CA SER A 703 -2.02 11.43 -2.18
C SER A 703 -3.47 11.82 -2.43
N PHE A 704 -4.10 11.19 -3.42
CA PHE A 704 -5.51 11.41 -3.75
C PHE A 704 -6.43 10.95 -2.61
N ILE A 705 -6.16 9.78 -2.05
CA ILE A 705 -6.90 9.24 -0.89
C ILE A 705 -6.75 10.17 0.32
N LEU A 706 -5.54 10.62 0.60
CA LEU A 706 -5.27 11.58 1.68
C LEU A 706 -6.06 12.87 1.48
N LEU A 707 -6.11 13.40 0.26
CA LEU A 707 -6.90 14.60 -0.07
C LEU A 707 -8.40 14.39 0.24
N ILE A 708 -8.98 13.26 -0.16
CA ILE A 708 -10.39 12.95 0.12
C ILE A 708 -10.65 12.89 1.63
N ILE A 709 -9.76 12.23 2.38
CA ILE A 709 -9.88 12.12 3.84
C ILE A 709 -9.71 13.48 4.52
N CYS A 710 -8.77 14.31 4.07
CA CYS A 710 -8.61 15.69 4.56
C CYS A 710 -9.88 16.53 4.30
N CYS A 711 -10.48 16.43 3.11
CA CYS A 711 -11.74 17.08 2.81
C CYS A 711 -12.87 16.58 3.74
N ALA A 712 -12.99 15.27 3.92
CA ALA A 712 -13.98 14.68 4.82
C ALA A 712 -13.76 15.15 6.28
N ALA A 713 -12.52 15.17 6.76
CA ALA A 713 -12.17 15.65 8.09
C ALA A 713 -12.52 17.13 8.27
N ALA A 714 -12.18 17.99 7.30
CA ALA A 714 -12.51 19.41 7.32
C ALA A 714 -14.04 19.62 7.41
N LEU A 715 -14.80 18.82 6.69
CA LEU A 715 -16.25 18.90 6.69
C LEU A 715 -16.88 18.43 8.01
N VAL A 716 -16.31 17.40 8.63
CA VAL A 716 -16.70 16.98 10.01
C VAL A 716 -16.44 18.12 10.99
N LEU A 717 -15.27 18.77 10.90
CA LEU A 717 -14.93 19.92 11.73
C LEU A 717 -15.93 21.07 11.55
N VAL A 718 -16.26 21.41 10.30
CA VAL A 718 -17.28 22.43 9.99
C VAL A 718 -18.64 22.08 10.56
N ALA A 719 -19.10 20.84 10.35
CA ALA A 719 -20.37 20.35 10.88
C ALA A 719 -20.42 20.43 12.41
N GLN A 720 -19.32 20.08 13.07
CA GLN A 720 -19.22 20.12 14.53
C GLN A 720 -19.22 21.55 15.08
N VAL A 721 -18.49 22.48 14.44
CA VAL A 721 -18.51 23.90 14.84
C VAL A 721 -19.91 24.50 14.61
N GLN A 722 -20.55 24.20 13.46
CA GLN A 722 -21.95 24.61 13.23
C GLN A 722 -22.90 24.06 14.29
N ALA A 723 -22.62 22.85 14.82
CA ALA A 723 -23.45 22.23 15.87
C ALA A 723 -23.52 23.06 17.15
N THR A 724 -22.56 23.86 17.45
CA THR A 724 -22.53 24.66 18.69
C THR A 724 -22.95 26.11 18.51
N LEU A 725 -23.19 26.56 17.25
CA LEU A 725 -23.46 27.96 16.94
C LEU A 725 -24.73 28.50 17.60
N GLU A 726 -25.85 27.78 17.54
CA GLU A 726 -27.14 28.27 18.09
C GLU A 726 -27.07 28.54 19.60
N GLN A 727 -26.41 27.64 20.33
CA GLN A 727 -26.20 27.81 21.77
C GLN A 727 -25.27 29.00 22.06
N ARG A 728 -24.29 29.26 21.21
CA ARG A 728 -23.36 30.38 21.32
C ARG A 728 -24.02 31.70 20.94
N GLU A 729 -24.97 31.71 20.00
CA GLU A 729 -25.80 32.84 19.68
C GLU A 729 -26.55 33.38 20.89
N GLN A 730 -27.18 32.50 21.65
CA GLN A 730 -27.90 32.87 22.86
C GLN A 730 -26.98 33.44 23.94
N GLU A 731 -25.81 32.86 24.18
CA GLU A 731 -24.84 33.37 25.16
C GLU A 731 -24.27 34.73 24.73
N LEU A 732 -23.93 34.89 23.46
CA LEU A 732 -23.45 36.15 22.92
C LEU A 732 -24.50 37.24 23.03
N ALA A 733 -25.76 36.92 22.77
CA ALA A 733 -26.87 37.85 22.94
C ALA A 733 -26.96 38.36 24.39
N ILE A 734 -26.93 37.42 25.37
CA ILE A 734 -26.97 37.78 26.79
C ILE A 734 -25.75 38.59 27.23
N LEU A 735 -24.53 38.20 26.83
CA LEU A 735 -23.33 38.92 27.20
C LEU A 735 -23.29 40.35 26.59
N ARG A 736 -23.81 40.53 25.39
CA ARG A 736 -23.91 41.85 24.74
C ARG A 736 -24.94 42.74 25.42
N THR A 737 -26.05 42.19 25.86
CA THR A 737 -27.05 42.97 26.65
C THR A 737 -26.50 43.44 27.98
N LEU A 738 -25.62 42.64 28.56
CA LEU A 738 -24.86 42.98 29.77
C LEU A 738 -23.70 43.96 29.53
N GLY A 739 -23.54 44.47 28.28
CA GLY A 739 -22.54 45.51 27.96
C GLY A 739 -21.14 45.00 27.63
N ALA A 740 -20.96 43.70 27.33
CA ALA A 740 -19.66 43.17 26.97
C ALA A 740 -19.12 43.73 25.65
N ARG A 741 -17.89 44.26 25.67
CA ARG A 741 -17.23 44.87 24.50
C ARG A 741 -16.94 43.77 23.42
N HIS A 742 -17.09 44.17 22.16
CA HIS A 742 -16.88 43.27 21.02
C HIS A 742 -15.47 42.60 21.01
N ALA A 743 -14.42 43.38 21.31
CA ALA A 743 -13.05 42.87 21.38
C ALA A 743 -12.88 41.84 22.50
N PHE A 744 -13.54 42.02 23.66
CA PHE A 744 -13.50 41.07 24.77
C PHE A 744 -14.14 39.73 24.40
N LEU A 745 -15.33 39.75 23.78
CA LEU A 745 -16.01 38.53 23.33
C LEU A 745 -15.22 37.79 22.25
N ARG A 746 -14.66 38.54 21.28
CA ARG A 746 -13.79 37.98 20.23
C ARG A 746 -12.59 37.25 20.83
N ASN A 747 -11.86 37.93 21.72
CA ASN A 747 -10.64 37.35 22.31
C ASN A 747 -10.95 36.14 23.20
N ALA A 748 -12.05 36.14 23.94
CA ALA A 748 -12.48 35.01 24.76
C ALA A 748 -12.82 33.79 23.90
N LEU A 749 -13.55 33.98 22.76
CA LEU A 749 -13.92 32.91 21.84
C LEU A 749 -12.73 32.36 21.06
N LEU A 750 -11.83 33.23 20.56
CA LEU A 750 -10.61 32.79 19.88
C LEU A 750 -9.74 31.95 20.83
N LEU A 751 -9.65 32.35 22.09
CA LEU A 751 -8.87 31.63 23.09
C LEU A 751 -9.52 30.27 23.43
N GLU A 752 -10.86 30.22 23.50
CA GLU A 752 -11.62 28.98 23.71
C GLU A 752 -11.38 28.00 22.56
N PHE A 753 -11.49 28.45 21.30
CA PHE A 753 -11.22 27.58 20.13
C PHE A 753 -9.77 27.17 20.00
N SER A 754 -8.83 28.07 20.33
CA SER A 754 -7.39 27.73 20.34
C SER A 754 -7.05 26.68 21.38
N LEU A 755 -7.64 26.78 22.58
CA LEU A 755 -7.45 25.77 23.63
C LEU A 755 -8.06 24.41 23.23
N LEU A 756 -9.30 24.41 22.71
CA LEU A 756 -9.94 23.19 22.22
C LEU A 756 -9.15 22.58 21.07
N GLY A 757 -8.72 23.39 20.11
CA GLY A 757 -7.93 22.95 18.97
C GLY A 757 -6.56 22.41 19.37
N GLY A 758 -5.86 23.11 20.27
CA GLY A 758 -4.56 22.69 20.79
C GLY A 758 -4.61 21.37 21.54
N LEU A 759 -5.61 21.21 22.43
CA LEU A 759 -5.84 19.96 23.14
C LEU A 759 -6.23 18.84 22.17
N ALA A 760 -7.11 19.12 21.20
CA ALA A 760 -7.49 18.14 20.18
C ALA A 760 -6.29 17.70 19.35
N GLY A 761 -5.44 18.64 18.95
CA GLY A 761 -4.20 18.35 18.22
C GLY A 761 -3.20 17.54 19.04
N LEU A 762 -3.02 17.90 20.33
CA LEU A 762 -2.14 17.13 21.23
C LEU A 762 -2.59 15.68 21.36
N PHE A 763 -3.88 15.46 21.60
CA PHE A 763 -4.44 14.12 21.68
C PHE A 763 -4.33 13.36 20.36
N ALA A 764 -4.59 14.04 19.25
CA ALA A 764 -4.40 13.46 17.93
C ALA A 764 -2.95 13.02 17.70
N THR A 765 -1.98 13.80 18.19
CA THR A 765 -0.55 13.47 18.12
C THR A 765 -0.22 12.19 18.89
N VAL A 766 -0.57 12.16 20.19
CA VAL A 766 -0.29 10.98 21.04
C VAL A 766 -0.85 9.72 20.43
N LEU A 767 -2.02 9.82 19.79
CA LEU A 767 -2.65 8.73 19.10
C LEU A 767 -1.96 8.31 17.83
N ALA A 768 -1.67 9.30 17.00
CA ALA A 768 -1.02 9.03 15.72
C ALA A 768 0.32 8.33 15.97
N GLU A 769 1.11 8.79 16.96
CA GLU A 769 2.36 8.14 17.34
C GLU A 769 2.16 6.71 17.84
N SER A 770 1.16 6.51 18.73
CA SER A 770 0.85 5.17 19.26
C SER A 770 0.38 4.22 18.16
N MET A 771 -0.44 4.71 17.23
CA MET A 771 -0.94 3.90 16.13
C MET A 771 0.14 3.63 15.08
N LEU A 772 0.99 4.62 14.78
CA LEU A 772 2.15 4.46 13.90
C LEU A 772 3.08 3.37 14.44
N PHE A 773 3.36 3.38 15.75
CA PHE A 773 4.13 2.31 16.40
C PHE A 773 3.56 0.93 16.13
N ILE A 774 2.25 0.74 16.37
CA ILE A 774 1.58 -0.55 16.18
C ILE A 774 1.58 -0.97 14.71
N VAL A 775 1.25 -0.03 13.81
CA VAL A 775 1.14 -0.29 12.37
C VAL A 775 2.51 -0.56 11.75
N GLN A 776 3.54 0.21 12.12
CA GLN A 776 4.90 -0.02 11.64
C GLN A 776 5.40 -1.42 12.02
N GLN A 777 5.28 -1.80 13.30
CA GLN A 777 5.79 -3.09 13.77
C GLN A 777 4.97 -4.31 13.32
N ARG A 778 3.62 -4.20 13.30
CA ARG A 778 2.74 -5.35 13.07
C ARG A 778 2.25 -5.51 11.65
N ALA A 779 2.04 -4.40 10.94
CA ALA A 779 1.48 -4.43 9.59
C ALA A 779 2.56 -4.31 8.51
N PHE A 780 3.65 -3.60 8.79
CA PHE A 780 4.67 -3.29 7.80
C PHE A 780 6.05 -3.88 8.11
N ASP A 781 6.24 -4.52 9.27
CA ASP A 781 7.51 -5.09 9.74
C ASP A 781 8.68 -4.09 9.70
N LEU A 782 8.40 -2.83 10.10
CA LEU A 782 9.33 -1.73 10.03
C LEU A 782 9.90 -1.39 11.42
N PRO A 783 11.16 -0.92 11.52
CA PRO A 783 11.69 -0.40 12.76
C PRO A 783 10.93 0.86 13.17
N PHE A 784 10.63 0.99 14.46
CA PHE A 784 9.97 2.17 14.98
C PHE A 784 10.91 3.37 14.95
N THR A 785 10.45 4.48 14.38
CA THR A 785 11.11 5.78 14.41
C THR A 785 10.22 6.79 15.10
N LEU A 786 10.76 7.57 16.03
CA LEU A 786 10.00 8.61 16.72
C LEU A 786 9.87 9.86 15.84
N HIS A 787 8.63 10.28 15.60
CA HIS A 787 8.34 11.39 14.70
C HIS A 787 8.28 12.72 15.46
N TYR A 788 9.42 13.35 15.75
CA TYR A 788 9.48 14.63 16.46
C TYR A 788 8.65 15.74 15.81
N THR A 789 8.54 15.74 14.50
CA THR A 789 7.73 16.72 13.74
C THR A 789 6.25 16.63 14.05
N LEU A 790 5.73 15.45 14.35
CA LEU A 790 4.33 15.21 14.69
C LEU A 790 3.92 15.92 15.99
N TRP A 791 4.82 15.99 16.97
CA TRP A 791 4.56 16.53 18.30
C TRP A 791 4.29 18.04 18.33
N TRP A 792 4.82 18.78 17.39
CA TRP A 792 4.48 20.20 17.25
C TRP A 792 3.44 20.45 16.14
N LEU A 793 3.45 19.66 15.06
CA LEU A 793 2.54 19.81 13.94
C LEU A 793 1.08 19.60 14.36
N GLY A 794 0.80 18.56 15.15
CA GLY A 794 -0.55 18.23 15.58
C GLY A 794 -1.22 19.35 16.40
N PRO A 795 -0.62 19.84 17.49
CA PRO A 795 -1.18 20.97 18.24
C PRO A 795 -1.33 22.22 17.41
N VAL A 796 -0.35 22.57 16.57
CA VAL A 796 -0.42 23.77 15.71
C VAL A 796 -1.56 23.63 14.69
N LEU A 797 -1.66 22.49 14.02
CA LEU A 797 -2.71 22.21 13.05
C LEU A 797 -4.10 22.24 13.72
N GLY A 798 -4.22 21.68 14.91
CA GLY A 798 -5.45 21.74 15.70
C GLY A 798 -5.84 23.17 16.06
N ILE A 799 -4.91 23.98 16.55
CA ILE A 799 -5.14 25.39 16.85
C ILE A 799 -5.59 26.14 15.59
N VAL A 800 -4.84 26.01 14.50
CA VAL A 800 -5.13 26.73 13.26
C VAL A 800 -6.48 26.35 12.68
N LEU A 801 -6.76 25.04 12.51
CA LEU A 801 -8.02 24.58 11.91
C LEU A 801 -9.24 24.96 12.75
N VAL A 802 -9.22 24.65 14.05
CA VAL A 802 -10.39 24.88 14.92
C VAL A 802 -10.62 26.37 15.13
N THR A 803 -9.55 27.17 15.29
CA THR A 803 -9.69 28.63 15.48
C THR A 803 -10.16 29.32 14.20
N THR A 804 -9.62 28.97 13.05
CA THR A 804 -10.03 29.58 11.77
C THR A 804 -11.47 29.24 11.42
N LEU A 805 -11.87 27.97 11.52
CA LEU A 805 -13.24 27.52 11.25
C LEU A 805 -14.22 28.15 12.25
N GLY A 806 -13.88 28.16 13.53
CA GLY A 806 -14.67 28.80 14.58
C GLY A 806 -14.84 30.31 14.33
N TRP A 807 -13.76 30.98 13.95
CA TRP A 807 -13.78 32.42 13.64
C TRP A 807 -14.61 32.73 12.41
N LEU A 808 -14.45 32.01 11.30
CA LEU A 808 -15.20 32.25 10.06
C LEU A 808 -16.72 32.18 10.29
N GLN A 809 -17.16 31.29 11.13
CA GLN A 809 -18.58 31.10 11.43
C GLN A 809 -19.08 32.16 12.41
N LEU A 810 -18.33 32.49 13.44
CA LEU A 810 -18.67 33.48 14.44
C LEU A 810 -18.60 34.94 13.91
N LYS A 811 -17.72 35.22 12.93
CA LYS A 811 -17.60 36.55 12.31
C LYS A 811 -18.93 37.05 11.75
N ARG A 812 -19.74 36.13 11.20
CA ARG A 812 -21.10 36.47 10.72
C ARG A 812 -22.03 36.86 11.86
N LEU A 813 -22.02 36.14 12.96
CA LEU A 813 -22.84 36.39 14.15
C LEU A 813 -22.46 37.65 14.89
N MET A 814 -21.17 37.93 14.98
CA MET A 814 -20.68 39.14 15.66
C MET A 814 -21.00 40.45 14.93
N ARG A 815 -21.37 40.41 13.66
CA ARG A 815 -21.81 41.57 12.87
C ARG A 815 -23.28 41.93 13.09
N ILE A 816 -24.08 41.02 13.65
CA ILE A 816 -25.53 41.25 13.88
C ILE A 816 -25.69 42.15 15.08
N PRO A 817 -26.48 43.23 15.02
CA PRO A 817 -26.80 44.08 16.16
C PRO A 817 -27.45 43.31 17.31
N GLY A 818 -27.12 43.67 18.56
CA GLY A 818 -27.63 42.96 19.75
C GLY A 818 -29.13 42.88 19.83
N ALA A 819 -29.85 43.92 19.46
CA ALA A 819 -31.32 43.95 19.44
C ALA A 819 -31.94 42.97 18.45
N VAL A 820 -31.31 42.73 17.29
CA VAL A 820 -31.74 41.74 16.31
C VAL A 820 -31.48 40.32 16.79
N LEU A 821 -30.36 40.11 17.48
CA LEU A 821 -30.02 38.83 18.11
C LEU A 821 -31.02 38.44 19.19
N ILE A 822 -31.44 39.38 20.05
CA ILE A 822 -32.46 39.15 21.10
C ILE A 822 -33.79 38.78 20.43
N ARG A 823 -34.17 39.51 19.39
CA ARG A 823 -35.42 39.22 18.68
C ARG A 823 -35.43 37.83 18.04
N ARG A 824 -34.30 37.38 17.53
CA ARG A 824 -34.14 36.02 17.01
C ARG A 824 -34.18 34.94 18.12
N VAL A 825 -33.57 35.22 19.25
CA VAL A 825 -33.57 34.32 20.42
C VAL A 825 -34.96 34.23 21.07
N LEU A 826 -35.76 35.31 21.05
CA LEU A 826 -37.13 35.33 21.53
C LEU A 826 -38.12 34.70 20.54
N GLN A 827 -37.75 34.65 19.25
CA GLN A 827 -38.57 34.04 18.18
C GLN A 827 -38.15 32.57 17.87
N SER A 828 -37.01 32.12 18.32
CA SER A 828 -36.56 30.72 18.28
C SER A 828 -36.98 29.95 19.52
#